data_72782dc2a1617bd8ce24d3192e1e5bd3
#
_entry.id   72782dc2a1617bd8ce24d3192e1e5bd3
#
_cell.length_a   1.000
_cell.length_b   1.000
_cell.length_c   1.000
_cell.angle_alpha   90.00
_cell.angle_beta   90.00
_cell.angle_gamma   90.00
#
_symmetry.space_group_name_H-M   'P 1'
#
loop_
_entity.id
_entity.type
_entity.pdbx_description
1 polymer ?
#
loop_
_entity_poly.entity_id
_entity_poly.type
_entity_poly.pdbx_seq_one_letter_code
_entity_poly.pdbx_strand_id
1 'polypeptide(L)'
;MTSASLFFKLQKEDLKRRIWVIALLFLGFFFAYPVNLALIMENAANSQFAMYNGYTPLVDTGTPEYLAKVLEYKTKAVVDLVSYGNVMPLFLMVTAAVVIGAAGFVYLHNQKKVDFYHSLPVRREMLYLVYHVDGILILAVTYLIHLLVLTAAAAAYGVSPAKFAGPMLFGFFMNLLYYMVTYETVIVAMMMTGKIIVGLLATVVFFSFFPVVGALIEGFEDIFFITANQVPNEALFNTLGHLSPVGAYIMSLADISAGKTVEADQILGLLIAICAGAILGLELYRKRPMEAAGKAMAFKKTMAPIRILIVLAAGMGTSMFFWTLQSRLRWGLFGMVVGILLAHCIIEIIYQADFKKLFSHKIQLMGCVAAGVLFFLSFRYDWYGYDRFIPEEGKIASAGLELSIDENFLNWYAHAVEEDGKWVVKHTSNIDFVQNHMQLTDMDTVLTIAEAGVTQAAQERKTRFDQFYGISVARTSGLVVQETAAANAVSVIGGADGPTSIFVAGKVGSGESDPLEKDITISVNVFYNLKNGKQVGRCYNVSLNSIMSAYDTLYASEEYKKGLYPVFEENTGELSKVVYKEAGSIWYQTQDSAVAEEVLKAYQADLLTQTVADRRQEDPVGSLVFIDNNMAAFLQQQGYWKEVMEMPVNVMAGGVIMTVIILMI
;
A
#
# COMPACT_ATOMS: atom_id res chain seq x y z
N MET A 1 19.26 -6.74 -52.29
CA MET A 1 19.48 -6.31 -50.85
C MET A 1 19.12 -7.48 -50.00
N THR A 2 19.99 -7.83 -49.03
CA THR A 2 19.65 -8.84 -48.02
C THR A 2 18.58 -8.27 -47.06
N SER A 3 17.73 -9.13 -46.51
CA SER A 3 16.69 -8.73 -45.53
C SER A 3 17.27 -7.92 -44.37
N ALA A 4 18.47 -8.26 -43.90
CA ALA A 4 19.17 -7.56 -42.83
C ALA A 4 19.59 -6.14 -43.23
N SER A 5 20.11 -5.92 -44.45
CA SER A 5 20.52 -4.57 -44.89
C SER A 5 19.32 -3.63 -45.04
N LEU A 6 18.15 -4.17 -45.38
CA LEU A 6 16.89 -3.41 -45.43
C LEU A 6 16.40 -3.04 -44.01
N PHE A 7 16.49 -3.97 -43.07
CA PHE A 7 16.13 -3.73 -41.66
C PHE A 7 16.94 -2.55 -41.09
N PHE A 8 18.26 -2.57 -41.17
CA PHE A 8 19.10 -1.47 -40.64
C PHE A 8 18.87 -0.12 -41.35
N LYS A 9 18.49 -0.11 -42.64
CA LYS A 9 18.13 1.13 -43.31
C LYS A 9 16.83 1.72 -42.79
N LEU A 10 15.81 0.89 -42.59
CA LEU A 10 14.54 1.29 -42.04
C LEU A 10 14.71 1.79 -40.61
N GLN A 11 15.50 1.09 -39.80
CA GLN A 11 15.84 1.48 -38.43
C GLN A 11 16.51 2.86 -38.40
N LYS A 12 17.51 3.12 -39.24
CA LYS A 12 18.18 4.42 -39.34
C LYS A 12 17.20 5.56 -39.66
N GLU A 13 16.27 5.33 -40.59
CA GLU A 13 15.28 6.34 -40.96
C GLU A 13 14.24 6.55 -39.85
N ASP A 14 13.86 5.50 -39.10
CA ASP A 14 12.95 5.62 -37.98
C ASP A 14 13.58 6.39 -36.82
N LEU A 15 14.85 6.10 -36.46
CA LEU A 15 15.60 6.82 -35.43
C LEU A 15 15.73 8.30 -35.77
N LYS A 16 16.02 8.67 -37.03
CA LYS A 16 16.03 10.08 -37.45
C LYS A 16 14.68 10.76 -37.26
N ARG A 17 13.60 10.08 -37.56
CA ARG A 17 12.24 10.61 -37.39
C ARG A 17 11.88 10.82 -35.93
N ARG A 18 12.39 9.98 -35.03
CA ARG A 18 12.13 10.02 -33.59
C ARG A 18 13.21 10.75 -32.78
N ILE A 19 14.06 11.55 -33.44
CA ILE A 19 15.14 12.28 -32.75
C ILE A 19 14.61 13.21 -31.63
N TRP A 20 13.41 13.75 -31.79
CA TRP A 20 12.78 14.56 -30.76
C TRP A 20 12.41 13.75 -29.52
N VAL A 21 12.02 12.48 -29.67
CA VAL A 21 11.76 11.56 -28.54
C VAL A 21 13.07 11.26 -27.82
N ILE A 22 14.14 10.99 -28.56
CA ILE A 22 15.46 10.76 -28.01
C ILE A 22 15.92 11.98 -27.21
N ALA A 23 15.75 13.18 -27.77
CA ALA A 23 16.11 14.43 -27.07
C ALA A 23 15.31 14.65 -25.78
N LEU A 24 14.00 14.36 -25.81
CA LEU A 24 13.13 14.48 -24.64
C LEU A 24 13.56 13.49 -23.54
N LEU A 25 13.82 12.25 -23.91
CA LEU A 25 14.28 11.24 -22.96
C LEU A 25 15.66 11.56 -22.42
N PHE A 26 16.57 12.03 -23.29
CA PHE A 26 17.90 12.47 -22.86
C PHE A 26 17.79 13.55 -21.80
N LEU A 27 16.93 14.54 -21.99
CA LEU A 27 16.68 15.60 -21.01
C LEU A 27 16.08 15.04 -19.72
N GLY A 28 15.11 14.14 -19.78
CA GLY A 28 14.50 13.53 -18.61
C GLY A 28 15.49 12.73 -17.77
N PHE A 29 16.28 11.86 -18.39
CA PHE A 29 17.32 11.09 -17.70
C PHE A 29 18.48 11.95 -17.20
N PHE A 30 18.80 13.03 -17.91
CA PHE A 30 19.81 13.99 -17.48
C PHE A 30 19.44 14.64 -16.14
N PHE A 31 18.19 15.08 -15.97
CA PHE A 31 17.73 15.64 -14.71
C PHE A 31 17.61 14.56 -13.62
N ALA A 32 17.11 13.37 -13.96
CA ALA A 32 16.89 12.32 -12.99
C ALA A 32 18.19 11.74 -12.40
N TYR A 33 19.27 11.69 -13.16
CA TYR A 33 20.51 11.06 -12.73
C TYR A 33 21.68 12.03 -12.55
N PRO A 34 22.29 12.61 -13.58
CA PRO A 34 23.45 13.51 -13.41
C PRO A 34 23.14 14.75 -12.56
N VAL A 35 22.03 15.42 -12.81
CA VAL A 35 21.68 16.65 -12.08
C VAL A 35 21.32 16.32 -10.63
N ASN A 36 20.50 15.28 -10.42
CA ASN A 36 20.12 14.85 -9.08
C ASN A 36 21.35 14.40 -8.26
N LEU A 37 22.27 13.66 -8.88
CA LEU A 37 23.54 13.32 -8.25
C LEU A 37 24.32 14.58 -7.81
N ALA A 38 24.45 15.58 -8.70
CA ALA A 38 25.17 16.81 -8.37
C ALA A 38 24.54 17.53 -7.17
N LEU A 39 23.19 17.62 -7.12
CA LEU A 39 22.47 18.24 -5.99
C LEU A 39 22.69 17.47 -4.69
N ILE A 40 22.64 16.13 -4.72
CA ILE A 40 22.89 15.28 -3.54
C ILE A 40 24.34 15.49 -3.05
N MET A 41 25.32 15.52 -3.96
CA MET A 41 26.73 15.69 -3.59
C MET A 41 27.03 17.05 -3.01
N GLU A 42 26.36 18.10 -3.49
CA GLU A 42 26.49 19.45 -2.95
C GLU A 42 25.83 19.57 -1.57
N ASN A 43 24.66 19.00 -1.39
CA ASN A 43 23.99 18.95 -0.08
C ASN A 43 24.84 18.20 0.96
N ALA A 44 25.50 17.10 0.57
CA ALA A 44 26.39 16.36 1.42
C ALA A 44 27.66 17.13 1.84
N ALA A 45 28.05 18.19 1.10
CA ALA A 45 29.16 19.02 1.39
C ALA A 45 28.81 20.25 2.28
N ASN A 46 27.51 20.56 2.41
CA ASN A 46 27.03 21.71 3.17
C ASN A 46 26.93 21.44 4.67
N SER A 47 27.20 22.47 5.49
CA SER A 47 27.09 22.40 6.95
C SER A 47 25.70 22.06 7.48
N GLN A 48 24.64 22.29 6.69
CA GLN A 48 23.26 21.84 6.99
C GLN A 48 23.12 20.33 7.04
N PHE A 49 23.93 19.57 6.32
CA PHE A 49 23.99 18.12 6.40
C PHE A 49 24.35 17.64 7.81
N ALA A 50 25.32 18.27 8.46
CA ALA A 50 25.73 17.94 9.82
C ALA A 50 24.60 18.16 10.83
N MET A 51 23.80 19.21 10.65
CA MET A 51 22.69 19.56 11.54
C MET A 51 21.49 18.62 11.38
N TYR A 52 21.16 18.22 10.15
CA TYR A 52 20.01 17.36 9.86
C TYR A 52 20.23 15.90 10.24
N ASN A 53 21.49 15.43 10.25
CA ASN A 53 21.85 14.05 10.58
C ASN A 53 22.42 13.88 12.00
N GLY A 54 22.08 14.78 12.92
CA GLY A 54 22.47 14.68 14.33
C GLY A 54 23.94 14.99 14.64
N TYR A 55 24.69 15.47 13.64
CA TYR A 55 26.04 15.99 13.87
C TYR A 55 25.95 17.42 14.41
N THR A 56 26.28 17.59 15.68
CA THR A 56 26.39 18.94 16.26
C THR A 56 27.47 19.75 15.52
N PRO A 57 27.25 21.05 15.32
CA PRO A 57 28.23 21.94 14.62
C PRO A 57 29.59 22.08 15.32
N LEU A 58 29.81 21.37 16.40
CA LEU A 58 31.06 21.34 17.19
C LEU A 58 32.08 20.30 16.69
N VAL A 59 31.73 19.47 15.68
CA VAL A 59 32.73 18.57 15.07
C VAL A 59 33.51 19.34 14.03
N ASP A 60 34.83 19.39 14.22
CA ASP A 60 35.73 19.96 13.22
C ASP A 60 35.55 19.23 11.89
N THR A 61 35.03 19.94 10.87
CA THR A 61 34.71 19.42 9.54
C THR A 61 35.90 18.84 8.78
N GLY A 62 37.13 19.05 9.29
CA GLY A 62 38.38 18.52 8.76
C GLY A 62 38.82 17.18 9.35
N THR A 63 38.11 16.61 10.34
CA THR A 63 38.53 15.32 10.93
C THR A 63 38.37 14.17 9.95
N PRO A 64 39.31 13.19 9.96
CA PRO A 64 39.22 12.01 9.12
C PRO A 64 37.92 11.23 9.34
N GLU A 65 37.38 11.20 10.58
CA GLU A 65 36.12 10.57 10.92
C GLU A 65 34.90 11.24 10.25
N TYR A 66 34.83 12.58 10.29
CA TYR A 66 33.81 13.36 9.59
C TYR A 66 33.84 13.09 8.08
N LEU A 67 35.01 13.13 7.47
CA LEU A 67 35.18 12.87 6.04
C LEU A 67 34.78 11.47 5.63
N ALA A 68 35.06 10.47 6.49
CA ALA A 68 34.65 9.09 6.26
C ALA A 68 33.12 8.95 6.29
N LYS A 69 32.44 9.57 7.25
CA LYS A 69 30.97 9.58 7.34
C LYS A 69 30.31 10.30 6.18
N VAL A 70 30.86 11.44 5.75
CA VAL A 70 30.38 12.14 4.54
C VAL A 70 30.53 11.27 3.29
N LEU A 71 31.64 10.52 3.16
CA LEU A 71 31.82 9.59 2.05
C LEU A 71 30.88 8.40 2.11
N GLU A 72 30.59 7.90 3.31
CA GLU A 72 29.60 6.87 3.52
C GLU A 72 28.20 7.33 3.09
N TYR A 73 27.77 8.50 3.53
CA TYR A 73 26.52 9.12 3.10
C TYR A 73 26.44 9.30 1.58
N LYS A 74 27.50 9.87 0.98
CA LYS A 74 27.58 10.01 -0.49
C LYS A 74 27.44 8.67 -1.19
N THR A 75 28.08 7.63 -0.64
CA THR A 75 28.03 6.29 -1.20
C THR A 75 26.60 5.72 -1.11
N LYS A 76 25.95 5.83 0.05
CA LYS A 76 24.57 5.40 0.26
C LYS A 76 23.63 6.14 -0.68
N ALA A 77 23.74 7.45 -0.77
CA ALA A 77 22.89 8.26 -1.64
C ALA A 77 23.03 7.91 -3.13
N VAL A 78 24.26 7.54 -3.58
CA VAL A 78 24.44 7.00 -4.95
C VAL A 78 23.76 5.64 -5.11
N VAL A 79 23.91 4.75 -4.14
CA VAL A 79 23.24 3.43 -4.17
C VAL A 79 21.73 3.60 -4.23
N ASP A 80 21.16 4.43 -3.36
CA ASP A 80 19.72 4.71 -3.32
C ASP A 80 19.21 5.33 -4.65
N LEU A 81 20.03 6.18 -5.29
CA LEU A 81 19.69 6.81 -6.57
C LEU A 81 19.65 5.83 -7.73
N VAL A 82 20.54 4.82 -7.77
CA VAL A 82 20.68 3.89 -8.90
C VAL A 82 20.02 2.54 -8.66
N SER A 83 19.64 2.22 -7.41
CA SER A 83 19.02 0.95 -7.06
C SER A 83 17.61 0.83 -7.62
N TYR A 84 17.11 -0.39 -7.72
CA TYR A 84 15.75 -0.66 -8.18
C TYR A 84 14.67 -0.09 -7.26
N GLY A 85 14.91 0.05 -5.96
CA GLY A 85 13.96 0.64 -4.99
C GLY A 85 13.63 2.13 -5.19
N ASN A 86 14.36 2.84 -6.07
CA ASN A 86 14.07 4.24 -6.35
C ASN A 86 12.79 4.40 -7.18
N VAL A 87 11.88 5.27 -6.71
CA VAL A 87 10.59 5.55 -7.38
C VAL A 87 10.73 6.45 -8.62
N MET A 88 11.80 7.26 -8.70
CA MET A 88 11.99 8.21 -9.81
C MET A 88 12.00 7.54 -11.20
N PRO A 89 12.67 6.38 -11.41
CA PRO A 89 12.62 5.67 -12.67
C PRO A 89 11.22 5.22 -13.09
N LEU A 90 10.31 4.91 -12.17
CA LEU A 90 8.93 4.52 -12.50
C LEU A 90 8.27 5.54 -13.43
N PHE A 91 8.27 6.83 -13.05
CA PHE A 91 7.65 7.89 -13.84
C PHE A 91 8.31 8.05 -15.22
N LEU A 92 9.64 7.95 -15.27
CA LEU A 92 10.37 8.02 -16.54
C LEU A 92 10.06 6.84 -17.44
N MET A 93 10.05 5.61 -16.91
CA MET A 93 9.79 4.40 -17.68
C MET A 93 8.38 4.38 -18.24
N VAL A 94 7.37 4.71 -17.41
CA VAL A 94 5.97 4.77 -17.85
C VAL A 94 5.77 5.87 -18.88
N THR A 95 6.29 7.08 -18.63
CA THR A 95 6.19 8.18 -19.59
C THR A 95 6.91 7.87 -20.90
N ALA A 96 8.11 7.30 -20.82
CA ALA A 96 8.86 6.87 -21.98
C ALA A 96 8.11 5.81 -22.79
N ALA A 97 7.51 4.82 -22.13
CA ALA A 97 6.72 3.79 -22.82
C ALA A 97 5.57 4.39 -23.62
N VAL A 98 4.83 5.36 -23.02
CA VAL A 98 3.74 6.06 -23.71
C VAL A 98 4.26 6.89 -24.88
N VAL A 99 5.29 7.70 -24.67
CA VAL A 99 5.83 8.60 -25.71
C VAL A 99 6.45 7.81 -26.86
N ILE A 100 7.30 6.82 -26.56
CA ILE A 100 7.97 6.00 -27.58
C ILE A 100 6.95 5.14 -28.32
N GLY A 101 6.03 4.48 -27.60
CA GLY A 101 5.01 3.62 -28.20
C GLY A 101 4.06 4.40 -29.09
N ALA A 102 3.55 5.55 -28.61
CA ALA A 102 2.71 6.41 -29.42
C ALA A 102 3.45 6.97 -30.64
N ALA A 103 4.67 7.49 -30.46
CA ALA A 103 5.47 8.05 -31.58
C ALA A 103 5.80 7.01 -32.64
N GLY A 104 6.07 5.76 -32.24
CA GLY A 104 6.37 4.66 -33.14
C GLY A 104 5.22 4.31 -34.05
N PHE A 105 4.02 4.22 -33.49
CA PHE A 105 2.84 3.71 -34.19
C PHE A 105 1.80 4.79 -34.55
N VAL A 106 2.13 6.09 -34.36
CA VAL A 106 1.24 7.20 -34.70
C VAL A 106 0.79 7.20 -36.15
N TYR A 107 1.61 6.67 -37.07
CA TYR A 107 1.26 6.62 -38.50
C TYR A 107 0.01 5.78 -38.76
N LEU A 108 -0.28 4.77 -37.91
CA LEU A 108 -1.46 3.92 -38.02
C LEU A 108 -2.78 4.64 -37.78
N HIS A 109 -2.72 5.86 -37.21
CA HIS A 109 -3.90 6.68 -36.90
C HIS A 109 -4.19 7.76 -37.94
N ASN A 110 -3.39 7.82 -39.03
CA ASN A 110 -3.57 8.75 -40.14
C ASN A 110 -3.62 8.01 -41.46
N GLN A 111 -4.74 8.08 -42.19
CA GLN A 111 -4.97 7.30 -43.40
C GLN A 111 -3.92 7.53 -44.48
N LYS A 112 -3.53 8.77 -44.72
CA LYS A 112 -2.50 9.09 -45.72
C LYS A 112 -1.15 8.47 -45.39
N LYS A 113 -0.80 8.38 -44.09
CA LYS A 113 0.45 7.75 -43.64
C LYS A 113 0.35 6.25 -43.73
N VAL A 114 -0.79 5.64 -43.35
CA VAL A 114 -1.01 4.20 -43.50
C VAL A 114 -0.83 3.74 -44.94
N ASP A 115 -1.49 4.44 -45.86
CA ASP A 115 -1.42 4.13 -47.30
C ASP A 115 0.02 4.21 -47.80
N PHE A 116 0.78 5.25 -47.41
CA PHE A 116 2.17 5.43 -47.79
C PHE A 116 3.05 4.29 -47.22
N TYR A 117 2.97 3.97 -45.91
CA TYR A 117 3.82 2.96 -45.33
C TYR A 117 3.49 1.56 -45.83
N HIS A 118 2.25 1.25 -46.13
CA HIS A 118 1.83 -0.04 -46.65
C HIS A 118 2.03 -0.17 -48.16
N SER A 119 2.32 0.89 -48.91
CA SER A 119 2.75 0.83 -50.30
C SER A 119 4.23 0.50 -50.47
N LEU A 120 5.02 0.58 -49.39
CA LEU A 120 6.43 0.19 -49.42
C LEU A 120 6.59 -1.30 -49.69
N PRO A 121 7.59 -1.72 -50.50
CA PRO A 121 7.85 -3.14 -50.80
C PRO A 121 8.53 -3.87 -49.63
N VAL A 122 7.92 -3.77 -48.45
CA VAL A 122 8.39 -4.32 -47.16
C VAL A 122 7.30 -5.16 -46.54
N ARG A 123 7.65 -6.32 -45.98
CA ARG A 123 6.67 -7.11 -45.22
C ARG A 123 6.20 -6.36 -43.97
N ARG A 124 4.92 -6.46 -43.68
CA ARG A 124 4.32 -5.79 -42.48
C ARG A 124 5.02 -6.18 -41.19
N GLU A 125 5.36 -7.45 -41.03
CA GLU A 125 6.07 -7.95 -39.84
C GLU A 125 7.44 -7.29 -39.65
N MET A 126 8.16 -7.06 -40.74
CA MET A 126 9.46 -6.40 -40.68
C MET A 126 9.30 -4.94 -40.23
N LEU A 127 8.28 -4.25 -40.75
CA LEU A 127 8.02 -2.88 -40.37
C LEU A 127 7.63 -2.77 -38.87
N TYR A 128 6.80 -3.71 -38.39
CA TYR A 128 6.46 -3.80 -36.95
C TYR A 128 7.72 -4.03 -36.11
N LEU A 129 8.55 -5.02 -36.48
CA LEU A 129 9.77 -5.37 -35.75
C LEU A 129 10.76 -4.19 -35.68
N VAL A 130 10.92 -3.41 -36.76
CA VAL A 130 11.77 -2.23 -36.76
C VAL A 130 11.29 -1.25 -35.69
N TYR A 131 10.01 -0.85 -35.70
CA TYR A 131 9.47 0.13 -34.74
C TYR A 131 9.49 -0.38 -33.30
N HIS A 132 9.24 -1.67 -33.13
CA HIS A 132 9.25 -2.34 -31.83
C HIS A 132 10.66 -2.37 -31.23
N VAL A 133 11.65 -2.86 -31.98
CA VAL A 133 13.05 -2.92 -31.54
C VAL A 133 13.63 -1.53 -31.30
N ASP A 134 13.35 -0.57 -32.21
CA ASP A 134 13.82 0.80 -32.05
C ASP A 134 13.27 1.44 -30.75
N GLY A 135 12.04 1.13 -30.37
CA GLY A 135 11.49 1.63 -29.11
C GLY A 135 12.23 1.13 -27.88
N ILE A 136 12.63 -0.14 -27.87
CA ILE A 136 13.42 -0.72 -26.78
C ILE A 136 14.84 -0.13 -26.77
N LEU A 137 15.47 -0.02 -27.96
CA LEU A 137 16.83 0.50 -28.09
C LEU A 137 16.93 1.98 -27.70
N ILE A 138 15.97 2.80 -28.11
CA ILE A 138 15.93 4.24 -27.74
C ILE A 138 16.00 4.41 -26.22
N LEU A 139 15.18 3.68 -25.48
CA LEU A 139 15.21 3.77 -24.02
C LEU A 139 16.49 3.18 -23.45
N ALA A 140 16.80 1.91 -23.78
CA ALA A 140 17.91 1.18 -23.16
C ALA A 140 19.25 1.90 -23.35
N VAL A 141 19.52 2.42 -24.56
CA VAL A 141 20.76 3.15 -24.85
C VAL A 141 20.79 4.50 -24.12
N THR A 142 19.69 5.25 -24.16
CA THR A 142 19.62 6.56 -23.50
C THR A 142 19.80 6.40 -21.98
N TYR A 143 19.13 5.42 -21.37
CA TYR A 143 19.24 5.14 -19.94
C TYR A 143 20.67 4.73 -19.57
N LEU A 144 21.26 3.78 -20.32
CA LEU A 144 22.62 3.31 -20.09
C LEU A 144 23.66 4.43 -20.18
N ILE A 145 23.54 5.35 -21.16
CA ILE A 145 24.43 6.49 -21.29
C ILE A 145 24.39 7.35 -20.02
N HIS A 146 23.21 7.63 -19.46
CA HIS A 146 23.11 8.46 -18.26
C HIS A 146 23.62 7.75 -17.00
N LEU A 147 23.47 6.43 -16.90
CA LEU A 147 24.08 5.64 -15.83
C LEU A 147 25.61 5.66 -15.93
N LEU A 148 26.18 5.61 -17.12
CA LEU A 148 27.62 5.73 -17.33
C LEU A 148 28.13 7.13 -16.97
N VAL A 149 27.40 8.18 -17.36
CA VAL A 149 27.73 9.59 -16.97
C VAL A 149 27.65 9.74 -15.46
N LEU A 150 26.60 9.20 -14.81
CA LEU A 150 26.46 9.19 -13.36
C LEU A 150 27.62 8.47 -12.68
N THR A 151 28.03 7.31 -13.22
CA THR A 151 29.17 6.54 -12.69
C THR A 151 30.47 7.34 -12.73
N ALA A 152 30.72 8.01 -13.85
CA ALA A 152 31.90 8.87 -13.99
C ALA A 152 31.86 10.09 -13.03
N ALA A 153 30.69 10.70 -12.88
CA ALA A 153 30.49 11.82 -11.95
C ALA A 153 30.63 11.39 -10.48
N ALA A 154 30.04 10.26 -10.08
CA ALA A 154 30.16 9.72 -8.73
C ALA A 154 31.62 9.39 -8.37
N ALA A 155 32.37 8.82 -9.32
CA ALA A 155 33.81 8.56 -9.16
C ALA A 155 34.60 9.86 -8.96
N ALA A 156 34.27 10.97 -9.66
CA ALA A 156 34.88 12.27 -9.47
C ALA A 156 34.63 12.86 -8.07
N TYR A 157 33.50 12.52 -7.44
CA TYR A 157 33.18 12.86 -6.04
C TYR A 157 33.80 11.89 -5.01
N GLY A 158 34.62 10.92 -5.45
CA GLY A 158 35.32 9.97 -4.58
C GLY A 158 34.53 8.70 -4.23
N VAL A 159 33.34 8.50 -4.80
CA VAL A 159 32.56 7.28 -4.59
C VAL A 159 33.03 6.18 -5.50
N SER A 160 33.47 5.06 -4.94
CA SER A 160 33.95 3.90 -5.72
C SER A 160 32.83 3.22 -6.51
N PRO A 161 32.95 3.07 -7.85
CA PRO A 161 31.96 2.37 -8.67
C PRO A 161 31.68 0.92 -8.23
N ALA A 162 32.66 0.26 -7.63
CA ALA A 162 32.49 -1.12 -7.15
C ALA A 162 31.41 -1.26 -6.08
N LYS A 163 31.10 -0.18 -5.32
CA LYS A 163 30.12 -0.19 -4.25
C LYS A 163 28.67 -0.14 -4.76
N PHE A 164 28.43 0.40 -5.95
CA PHE A 164 27.09 0.59 -6.50
C PHE A 164 26.86 -0.08 -7.87
N ALA A 165 27.86 -0.67 -8.48
CA ALA A 165 27.72 -1.32 -9.80
C ALA A 165 26.69 -2.47 -9.79
N GLY A 166 26.68 -3.29 -8.76
CA GLY A 166 25.70 -4.39 -8.61
C GLY A 166 24.25 -3.86 -8.54
N PRO A 167 23.90 -3.03 -7.55
CA PRO A 167 22.58 -2.39 -7.45
C PRO A 167 22.19 -1.63 -8.74
N MET A 168 23.10 -0.92 -9.36
CA MET A 168 22.88 -0.17 -10.60
C MET A 168 22.51 -1.09 -11.77
N LEU A 169 23.25 -2.20 -11.97
CA LEU A 169 22.95 -3.15 -13.03
C LEU A 169 21.62 -3.86 -12.80
N PHE A 170 21.36 -4.28 -11.57
CA PHE A 170 20.07 -4.87 -11.20
C PHE A 170 18.92 -3.89 -11.43
N GLY A 171 19.06 -2.63 -10.98
CA GLY A 171 18.11 -1.57 -11.21
C GLY A 171 17.88 -1.29 -12.71
N PHE A 172 18.95 -1.28 -13.51
CA PHE A 172 18.84 -1.11 -14.95
C PHE A 172 18.00 -2.21 -15.60
N PHE A 173 18.29 -3.48 -15.28
CA PHE A 173 17.55 -4.60 -15.87
C PHE A 173 16.10 -4.67 -15.40
N MET A 174 15.82 -4.48 -14.14
CA MET A 174 14.46 -4.50 -13.60
C MET A 174 13.60 -3.36 -14.18
N ASN A 175 14.13 -2.13 -14.19
CA ASN A 175 13.46 -1.00 -14.79
C ASN A 175 13.21 -1.20 -16.30
N LEU A 176 14.15 -1.83 -17.02
CA LEU A 176 13.99 -2.15 -18.43
C LEU A 176 12.90 -3.21 -18.65
N LEU A 177 12.81 -4.25 -17.80
CA LEU A 177 11.76 -5.26 -17.89
C LEU A 177 10.37 -4.63 -17.68
N TYR A 178 10.19 -3.79 -16.66
CA TYR A 178 8.92 -3.10 -16.43
C TYR A 178 8.60 -2.09 -17.53
N TYR A 179 9.60 -1.39 -18.07
CA TYR A 179 9.41 -0.57 -19.26
C TYR A 179 8.89 -1.42 -20.42
N MET A 180 9.47 -2.59 -20.69
CA MET A 180 9.04 -3.45 -21.79
C MET A 180 7.58 -3.89 -21.63
N VAL A 181 7.14 -4.31 -20.43
CA VAL A 181 5.74 -4.69 -20.19
C VAL A 181 4.79 -3.51 -20.41
N THR A 182 5.14 -2.32 -19.90
CA THR A 182 4.35 -1.10 -20.14
C THR A 182 4.34 -0.69 -21.60
N TYR A 183 5.47 -0.80 -22.31
CA TYR A 183 5.61 -0.51 -23.73
C TYR A 183 4.76 -1.42 -24.62
N GLU A 184 4.77 -2.75 -24.34
CA GLU A 184 3.90 -3.71 -25.04
C GLU A 184 2.42 -3.36 -24.86
N THR A 185 2.02 -2.95 -23.66
CA THR A 185 0.65 -2.53 -23.38
C THR A 185 0.26 -1.30 -24.20
N VAL A 186 1.16 -0.32 -24.30
CA VAL A 186 0.94 0.85 -25.16
C VAL A 186 0.81 0.45 -26.64
N ILE A 187 1.67 -0.44 -27.11
CA ILE A 187 1.58 -0.96 -28.50
C ILE A 187 0.23 -1.62 -28.74
N VAL A 188 -0.21 -2.50 -27.84
CA VAL A 188 -1.53 -3.15 -27.94
C VAL A 188 -2.66 -2.10 -28.01
N ALA A 189 -2.63 -1.08 -27.16
CA ALA A 189 -3.59 0.01 -27.18
C ALA A 189 -3.60 0.77 -28.53
N MET A 190 -2.41 1.06 -29.07
CA MET A 190 -2.28 1.71 -30.37
C MET A 190 -2.76 0.81 -31.53
N MET A 191 -2.55 -0.51 -31.45
CA MET A 191 -3.06 -1.44 -32.46
C MET A 191 -4.59 -1.56 -32.44
N MET A 192 -5.19 -1.51 -31.27
CA MET A 192 -6.65 -1.65 -31.10
C MET A 192 -7.44 -0.41 -31.50
N THR A 193 -6.81 0.74 -31.60
CA THR A 193 -7.48 2.04 -31.81
C THR A 193 -7.13 2.65 -33.17
N GLY A 194 -8.00 3.49 -33.70
CA GLY A 194 -7.82 4.15 -35.01
C GLY A 194 -7.56 5.65 -34.95
N LYS A 195 -7.74 6.29 -33.74
CA LYS A 195 -7.38 7.69 -33.45
C LYS A 195 -6.37 7.73 -32.32
N ILE A 196 -5.35 8.57 -32.44
CA ILE A 196 -4.28 8.69 -31.44
C ILE A 196 -4.81 9.01 -30.03
N ILE A 197 -5.77 9.91 -29.93
CA ILE A 197 -6.38 10.31 -28.65
C ILE A 197 -7.07 9.09 -28.00
N VAL A 198 -7.79 8.29 -28.79
CA VAL A 198 -8.43 7.07 -28.28
C VAL A 198 -7.37 6.02 -27.88
N GLY A 199 -6.24 5.96 -28.59
CA GLY A 199 -5.10 5.12 -28.22
C GLY A 199 -4.47 5.49 -26.89
N LEU A 200 -4.27 6.78 -26.66
CA LEU A 200 -3.77 7.28 -25.36
C LEU A 200 -4.78 7.02 -24.23
N LEU A 201 -6.08 7.26 -24.46
CA LEU A 201 -7.12 6.91 -23.47
C LEU A 201 -7.17 5.41 -23.19
N ALA A 202 -7.06 4.57 -24.22
CA ALA A 202 -7.00 3.12 -24.05
C ALA A 202 -5.76 2.69 -23.23
N THR A 203 -4.63 3.36 -23.42
CA THR A 203 -3.42 3.12 -22.61
C THR A 203 -3.68 3.42 -21.15
N VAL A 204 -4.28 4.57 -20.83
CA VAL A 204 -4.64 4.91 -19.45
C VAL A 204 -5.59 3.86 -18.86
N VAL A 205 -6.59 3.41 -19.62
CA VAL A 205 -7.51 2.36 -19.17
C VAL A 205 -6.75 1.06 -18.89
N PHE A 206 -5.85 0.61 -19.77
CA PHE A 206 -5.08 -0.61 -19.54
C PHE A 206 -4.13 -0.53 -18.33
N PHE A 207 -3.62 0.66 -18.02
CA PHE A 207 -2.77 0.87 -16.86
C PHE A 207 -3.55 0.90 -15.54
N SER A 208 -4.78 1.42 -15.55
CA SER A 208 -5.52 1.71 -14.33
C SER A 208 -6.72 0.79 -14.07
N PHE A 209 -7.22 0.05 -15.05
CA PHE A 209 -8.48 -0.68 -14.94
C PHE A 209 -8.50 -1.67 -13.77
N PHE A 210 -7.52 -2.56 -13.70
CA PHE A 210 -7.48 -3.59 -12.66
C PHE A 210 -7.27 -3.02 -11.26
N PRO A 211 -6.30 -2.12 -11.00
CA PRO A 211 -6.17 -1.47 -9.71
C PRO A 211 -7.42 -0.69 -9.28
N VAL A 212 -8.04 0.03 -10.22
CA VAL A 212 -9.27 0.79 -9.94
C VAL A 212 -10.43 -0.15 -9.60
N VAL A 213 -10.61 -1.24 -10.36
CA VAL A 213 -11.66 -2.24 -10.04
C VAL A 213 -11.39 -2.89 -8.70
N GLY A 214 -10.13 -3.22 -8.37
CA GLY A 214 -9.75 -3.74 -7.05
C GLY A 214 -10.15 -2.80 -5.93
N ALA A 215 -9.73 -1.54 -6.01
CA ALA A 215 -10.08 -0.52 -5.03
C ALA A 215 -11.60 -0.26 -4.93
N LEU A 216 -12.33 -0.36 -6.04
CA LEU A 216 -13.79 -0.21 -6.03
C LEU A 216 -14.47 -1.40 -5.34
N ILE A 217 -14.02 -2.64 -5.58
CA ILE A 217 -14.57 -3.82 -4.90
C ILE A 217 -14.31 -3.72 -3.40
N GLU A 218 -13.07 -3.43 -3.00
CA GLU A 218 -12.68 -3.23 -1.60
C GLU A 218 -13.50 -2.12 -0.93
N GLY A 219 -13.68 -0.98 -1.60
CA GLY A 219 -14.53 0.09 -1.08
C GLY A 219 -16.02 -0.32 -0.98
N PHE A 220 -16.52 -1.21 -1.83
CA PHE A 220 -17.85 -1.80 -1.66
C PHE A 220 -17.91 -2.77 -0.48
N GLU A 221 -16.86 -3.56 -0.25
CA GLU A 221 -16.74 -4.44 0.93
C GLU A 221 -16.81 -3.61 2.21
N ASP A 222 -16.03 -2.54 2.31
CA ASP A 222 -16.02 -1.63 3.46
C ASP A 222 -17.37 -0.93 3.71
N ILE A 223 -18.06 -0.59 2.64
CA ILE A 223 -19.36 0.09 2.74
C ILE A 223 -20.46 -0.88 3.21
N PHE A 224 -20.51 -2.09 2.68
CA PHE A 224 -21.65 -2.96 2.80
C PHE A 224 -21.46 -4.12 3.77
N PHE A 225 -20.24 -4.59 3.99
CA PHE A 225 -20.00 -5.67 4.94
C PHE A 225 -19.69 -5.13 6.33
N ILE A 226 -20.48 -5.57 7.30
CA ILE A 226 -20.35 -5.13 8.70
C ILE A 226 -19.10 -5.72 9.34
N THR A 227 -18.76 -6.96 8.97
CA THR A 227 -17.63 -7.70 9.53
C THR A 227 -16.36 -7.59 8.68
N ALA A 228 -16.31 -6.64 7.74
CA ALA A 228 -15.09 -6.40 6.97
C ALA A 228 -13.94 -6.04 7.91
N ASN A 229 -12.81 -6.73 7.74
CA ASN A 229 -11.62 -6.47 8.55
C ASN A 229 -11.09 -5.06 8.25
N GLN A 230 -10.53 -4.41 9.27
CA GLN A 230 -9.84 -3.11 9.11
C GLN A 230 -8.52 -3.27 8.35
N VAL A 231 -7.93 -4.47 8.39
CA VAL A 231 -6.77 -4.80 7.53
C VAL A 231 -7.31 -5.12 6.14
N PRO A 232 -6.93 -4.35 5.11
CA PRO A 232 -7.39 -4.55 3.74
C PRO A 232 -7.22 -6.00 3.30
N ASN A 233 -8.15 -6.49 2.47
CA ASN A 233 -7.97 -7.79 1.83
C ASN A 233 -6.86 -7.69 0.77
N GLU A 234 -5.62 -7.58 1.25
CA GLU A 234 -4.44 -7.39 0.40
C GLU A 234 -4.37 -8.39 -0.76
N ALA A 235 -4.92 -9.59 -0.56
CA ALA A 235 -4.84 -10.65 -1.57
C ALA A 235 -5.57 -10.29 -2.87
N LEU A 236 -6.77 -9.70 -2.82
CA LEU A 236 -7.52 -9.33 -4.03
C LEU A 236 -6.90 -8.09 -4.69
N PHE A 237 -6.62 -7.05 -3.90
CA PHE A 237 -6.02 -5.82 -4.41
C PHE A 237 -4.64 -6.09 -5.02
N ASN A 238 -3.80 -6.87 -4.35
CA ASN A 238 -2.49 -7.27 -4.84
C ASN A 238 -2.61 -8.10 -6.13
N THR A 239 -3.53 -9.08 -6.17
CA THR A 239 -3.74 -9.89 -7.38
C THR A 239 -4.17 -9.04 -8.57
N LEU A 240 -5.14 -8.14 -8.39
CA LEU A 240 -5.62 -7.24 -9.45
C LEU A 240 -4.57 -6.18 -9.80
N GLY A 241 -3.82 -5.69 -8.83
CA GLY A 241 -2.72 -4.76 -9.04
C GLY A 241 -1.64 -5.35 -9.94
N HIS A 242 -1.25 -6.61 -9.72
CA HIS A 242 -0.27 -7.31 -10.56
C HIS A 242 -0.74 -7.56 -12.01
N LEU A 243 -2.06 -7.54 -12.28
CA LEU A 243 -2.58 -7.60 -13.65
C LEU A 243 -2.41 -6.27 -14.43
N SER A 244 -2.12 -5.18 -13.74
CA SER A 244 -1.77 -3.90 -14.37
C SER A 244 -0.25 -3.76 -14.50
N PRO A 245 0.28 -3.38 -15.67
CA PRO A 245 1.71 -3.15 -15.84
C PRO A 245 2.29 -2.12 -14.87
N VAL A 246 1.57 -1.02 -14.66
CA VAL A 246 1.97 0.05 -13.74
C VAL A 246 1.73 -0.36 -12.29
N GLY A 247 0.62 -1.05 -12.01
CA GLY A 247 0.31 -1.58 -10.67
C GLY A 247 1.37 -2.59 -10.21
N ALA A 248 1.73 -3.55 -11.05
CA ALA A 248 2.79 -4.52 -10.76
C ALA A 248 4.14 -3.84 -10.48
N TYR A 249 4.45 -2.76 -11.21
CA TYR A 249 5.69 -2.02 -10.97
C TYR A 249 5.66 -1.31 -9.61
N ILE A 250 4.56 -0.63 -9.28
CA ILE A 250 4.38 0.05 -7.98
C ILE A 250 4.47 -0.95 -6.83
N MET A 251 3.78 -2.10 -6.93
CA MET A 251 3.79 -3.15 -5.91
C MET A 251 5.18 -3.73 -5.70
N SER A 252 5.92 -4.00 -6.78
CA SER A 252 7.29 -4.48 -6.68
C SER A 252 8.21 -3.47 -5.98
N LEU A 253 8.04 -2.16 -6.24
CA LEU A 253 8.79 -1.13 -5.52
C LEU A 253 8.38 -1.04 -4.04
N ALA A 254 7.10 -1.21 -3.71
CA ALA A 254 6.62 -1.27 -2.35
C ALA A 254 7.19 -2.49 -1.58
N ASP A 255 7.24 -3.66 -2.22
CA ASP A 255 7.86 -4.85 -1.63
C ASP A 255 9.34 -4.64 -1.32
N ILE A 256 10.10 -4.02 -2.23
CA ILE A 256 11.50 -3.65 -1.97
C ILE A 256 11.63 -2.66 -0.81
N SER A 257 10.73 -1.67 -0.74
CA SER A 257 10.73 -0.70 0.36
C SER A 257 10.39 -1.36 1.71
N ALA A 258 9.64 -2.46 1.68
CA ALA A 258 9.34 -3.30 2.85
C ALA A 258 10.45 -4.33 3.16
N GLY A 259 11.63 -4.26 2.51
CA GLY A 259 12.76 -5.15 2.74
C GLY A 259 12.63 -6.54 2.06
N LYS A 260 11.61 -6.76 1.22
CA LYS A 260 11.48 -8.00 0.46
C LYS A 260 12.42 -8.00 -0.75
N THR A 261 12.84 -9.18 -1.17
CA THR A 261 13.66 -9.36 -2.38
C THR A 261 12.80 -9.70 -3.58
N VAL A 262 13.28 -9.34 -4.79
CA VAL A 262 12.61 -9.74 -6.03
C VAL A 262 12.78 -11.25 -6.24
N GLU A 263 11.68 -11.97 -6.32
CA GLU A 263 11.68 -13.42 -6.53
C GLU A 263 11.81 -13.81 -8.01
N ALA A 264 12.31 -15.01 -8.28
CA ALA A 264 12.54 -15.48 -9.65
C ALA A 264 11.24 -15.67 -10.44
N ASP A 265 10.15 -16.03 -9.78
CA ASP A 265 8.81 -16.16 -10.36
C ASP A 265 8.26 -14.82 -10.87
N GLN A 266 8.53 -13.72 -10.15
CA GLN A 266 8.20 -12.36 -10.57
C GLN A 266 8.91 -11.99 -11.89
N ILE A 267 10.22 -12.26 -11.97
CA ILE A 267 11.00 -12.04 -13.22
C ILE A 267 10.44 -12.90 -14.35
N LEU A 268 10.15 -14.18 -14.08
CA LEU A 268 9.55 -15.07 -15.06
C LEU A 268 8.19 -14.57 -15.55
N GLY A 269 7.35 -14.08 -14.63
CA GLY A 269 6.07 -13.46 -14.94
C GLY A 269 6.21 -12.27 -15.89
N LEU A 270 7.18 -11.38 -15.63
CA LEU A 270 7.47 -10.24 -16.51
C LEU A 270 7.91 -10.69 -17.91
N LEU A 271 8.79 -11.68 -18.01
CA LEU A 271 9.23 -12.21 -19.30
C LEU A 271 8.07 -12.83 -20.09
N ILE A 272 7.20 -13.57 -19.43
CA ILE A 272 5.99 -14.13 -20.05
C ILE A 272 5.07 -13.00 -20.53
N ALA A 273 4.86 -11.97 -19.74
CA ALA A 273 4.03 -10.82 -20.11
C ALA A 273 4.60 -10.06 -21.33
N ILE A 274 5.92 -9.85 -21.37
CA ILE A 274 6.61 -9.23 -22.51
C ILE A 274 6.41 -10.07 -23.79
N CYS A 275 6.67 -11.37 -23.72
CA CYS A 275 6.51 -12.27 -24.87
C CYS A 275 5.05 -12.31 -25.36
N ALA A 276 4.09 -12.41 -24.42
CA ALA A 276 2.66 -12.42 -24.73
C ALA A 276 2.23 -11.08 -25.38
N GLY A 277 2.67 -9.95 -24.82
CA GLY A 277 2.41 -8.61 -25.35
C GLY A 277 2.96 -8.41 -26.76
N ALA A 278 4.21 -8.80 -26.98
CA ALA A 278 4.88 -8.72 -28.30
C ALA A 278 4.16 -9.56 -29.36
N ILE A 279 3.80 -10.80 -29.01
CA ILE A 279 3.05 -11.70 -29.91
C ILE A 279 1.65 -11.11 -30.20
N LEU A 280 0.94 -10.65 -29.18
CA LEU A 280 -0.39 -10.04 -29.34
C LEU A 280 -0.31 -8.77 -30.19
N GLY A 281 0.67 -7.90 -29.94
CA GLY A 281 0.90 -6.69 -30.71
C GLY A 281 1.15 -6.98 -32.19
N LEU A 282 2.00 -7.97 -32.49
CA LEU A 282 2.28 -8.41 -33.86
C LEU A 282 1.03 -8.98 -34.53
N GLU A 283 0.26 -9.83 -33.87
CA GLU A 283 -0.96 -10.43 -34.42
C GLU A 283 -2.05 -9.39 -34.65
N LEU A 284 -2.22 -8.43 -33.75
CA LEU A 284 -3.13 -7.30 -33.94
C LEU A 284 -2.68 -6.44 -35.13
N TYR A 285 -1.38 -6.17 -35.26
CA TYR A 285 -0.85 -5.41 -36.38
C TYR A 285 -1.10 -6.10 -37.73
N ARG A 286 -0.91 -7.43 -37.81
CA ARG A 286 -1.20 -8.23 -39.02
C ARG A 286 -2.66 -8.18 -39.41
N LYS A 287 -3.57 -8.33 -38.40
CA LYS A 287 -5.02 -8.40 -38.63
C LYS A 287 -5.69 -7.02 -38.70
N ARG A 288 -4.96 -5.93 -38.45
CA ARG A 288 -5.51 -4.57 -38.44
C ARG A 288 -5.98 -4.16 -39.85
N PRO A 289 -7.27 -3.77 -40.01
CA PRO A 289 -7.76 -3.22 -41.29
C PRO A 289 -7.11 -1.85 -41.60
N MET A 290 -6.76 -1.61 -42.85
CA MET A 290 -6.24 -0.28 -43.28
C MET A 290 -7.25 0.83 -43.03
N GLU A 291 -8.54 0.56 -43.24
CA GLU A 291 -9.66 1.48 -43.04
C GLU A 291 -9.93 1.82 -41.56
N ALA A 292 -9.15 1.25 -40.61
CA ALA A 292 -9.31 1.56 -39.21
C ALA A 292 -8.78 2.95 -38.83
N ALA A 293 -7.87 3.50 -39.65
CA ALA A 293 -7.34 4.83 -39.43
C ALA A 293 -8.47 5.91 -39.44
N GLY A 294 -8.48 6.74 -38.40
CA GLY A 294 -9.53 7.75 -38.21
C GLY A 294 -10.81 7.26 -37.51
N LYS A 295 -11.02 5.94 -37.36
CA LYS A 295 -12.12 5.40 -36.54
C LYS A 295 -11.67 5.33 -35.06
N ALA A 296 -12.62 5.30 -34.12
CA ALA A 296 -12.27 5.21 -32.72
C ALA A 296 -11.53 3.89 -32.42
N MET A 297 -12.13 2.75 -32.82
CA MET A 297 -11.57 1.42 -32.62
C MET A 297 -11.24 0.76 -33.96
N ALA A 298 -10.13 0.01 -33.99
CA ALA A 298 -9.72 -0.74 -35.18
C ALA A 298 -10.56 -2.01 -35.39
N PHE A 299 -10.99 -2.64 -34.29
CA PHE A 299 -11.73 -3.90 -34.32
C PHE A 299 -13.14 -3.69 -33.75
N LYS A 300 -14.18 -3.87 -34.58
CA LYS A 300 -15.57 -3.70 -34.15
C LYS A 300 -15.99 -4.69 -33.03
N LYS A 301 -15.43 -5.89 -33.02
CA LYS A 301 -15.78 -6.94 -32.04
C LYS A 301 -15.36 -6.59 -30.61
N THR A 302 -14.31 -5.79 -30.42
CA THR A 302 -13.79 -5.41 -29.11
C THR A 302 -14.52 -4.19 -28.51
N MET A 303 -15.31 -3.48 -29.27
CA MET A 303 -16.03 -2.26 -28.83
C MET A 303 -17.00 -2.55 -27.68
N ALA A 304 -17.80 -3.61 -27.81
CA ALA A 304 -18.84 -3.94 -26.85
C ALA A 304 -18.27 -4.39 -25.48
N PRO A 305 -17.35 -5.37 -25.38
CA PRO A 305 -16.81 -5.80 -24.09
C PRO A 305 -16.04 -4.65 -23.39
N ILE A 306 -15.22 -3.89 -24.08
CA ILE A 306 -14.48 -2.76 -23.49
C ILE A 306 -15.45 -1.72 -22.93
N ARG A 307 -16.49 -1.36 -23.69
CA ARG A 307 -17.52 -0.44 -23.21
C ARG A 307 -18.21 -0.94 -21.95
N ILE A 308 -18.67 -2.21 -21.92
CA ILE A 308 -19.36 -2.78 -20.78
C ILE A 308 -18.47 -2.70 -19.53
N LEU A 309 -17.21 -3.10 -19.61
CA LEU A 309 -16.28 -3.09 -18.49
C LEU A 309 -16.06 -1.67 -17.94
N ILE A 310 -15.79 -0.70 -18.80
CA ILE A 310 -15.56 0.69 -18.38
C ILE A 310 -16.83 1.30 -17.80
N VAL A 311 -17.99 1.05 -18.40
CA VAL A 311 -19.28 1.57 -17.94
C VAL A 311 -19.64 1.04 -16.56
N LEU A 312 -19.43 -0.27 -16.31
CA LEU A 312 -19.66 -0.86 -14.99
C LEU A 312 -18.71 -0.31 -13.94
N ALA A 313 -17.41 -0.20 -14.23
CA ALA A 313 -16.44 0.38 -13.31
C ALA A 313 -16.78 1.86 -12.99
N ALA A 314 -17.17 2.64 -13.98
CA ALA A 314 -17.62 4.02 -13.77
C ALA A 314 -18.90 4.10 -12.93
N GLY A 315 -19.84 3.17 -13.14
CA GLY A 315 -21.04 3.04 -12.31
C GLY A 315 -20.71 2.75 -10.85
N MET A 316 -19.79 1.81 -10.60
CA MET A 316 -19.30 1.51 -9.25
C MET A 316 -18.65 2.74 -8.61
N GLY A 317 -17.74 3.42 -9.29
CA GLY A 317 -17.05 4.60 -8.77
C GLY A 317 -18.00 5.74 -8.44
N THR A 318 -18.98 6.04 -9.31
CA THR A 318 -19.99 7.06 -9.03
C THR A 318 -20.98 6.65 -7.94
N SER A 319 -21.32 5.37 -7.83
CA SER A 319 -22.11 4.83 -6.73
C SER A 319 -21.42 5.09 -5.39
N MET A 320 -20.13 4.76 -5.30
CA MET A 320 -19.32 4.98 -4.12
C MET A 320 -19.18 6.47 -3.79
N PHE A 321 -18.94 7.32 -4.79
CA PHE A 321 -18.88 8.77 -4.62
C PHE A 321 -20.17 9.34 -4.00
N PHE A 322 -21.34 9.01 -4.56
CA PHE A 322 -22.62 9.49 -4.00
C PHE A 322 -22.95 8.88 -2.63
N TRP A 323 -22.50 7.64 -2.39
CA TRP A 323 -22.60 7.05 -1.07
C TRP A 323 -21.78 7.83 -0.04
N THR A 324 -20.53 8.15 -0.34
CA THR A 324 -19.64 8.91 0.56
C THR A 324 -20.21 10.28 0.92
N LEU A 325 -20.90 10.94 -0.02
CA LEU A 325 -21.52 12.24 0.22
C LEU A 325 -22.73 12.19 1.18
N GLN A 326 -23.49 11.10 1.19
CA GLN A 326 -24.80 11.07 1.85
C GLN A 326 -25.01 9.85 2.75
N SER A 327 -24.18 8.81 2.66
CA SER A 327 -24.27 7.53 3.39
C SER A 327 -25.68 6.89 3.35
N ARG A 328 -26.37 7.03 2.21
CA ARG A 328 -27.75 6.54 2.01
C ARG A 328 -27.83 5.66 0.77
N LEU A 329 -28.55 4.54 0.90
CA LEU A 329 -28.75 3.55 -0.16
C LEU A 329 -29.27 4.15 -1.47
N ARG A 330 -30.27 5.04 -1.40
CA ARG A 330 -30.84 5.71 -2.57
C ARG A 330 -29.82 6.51 -3.38
N TRP A 331 -28.86 7.15 -2.70
CA TRP A 331 -27.82 7.93 -3.37
C TRP A 331 -26.76 7.02 -3.99
N GLY A 332 -26.40 5.90 -3.36
CA GLY A 332 -25.54 4.90 -3.97
C GLY A 332 -26.16 4.30 -5.24
N LEU A 333 -27.44 3.91 -5.19
CA LEU A 333 -28.18 3.42 -6.37
C LEU A 333 -28.30 4.52 -7.46
N PHE A 334 -28.62 5.74 -7.08
CA PHE A 334 -28.67 6.88 -7.99
C PHE A 334 -27.31 7.07 -8.69
N GLY A 335 -26.20 7.09 -7.92
CA GLY A 335 -24.85 7.18 -8.45
C GLY A 335 -24.53 6.06 -9.44
N MET A 336 -24.90 4.81 -9.10
CA MET A 336 -24.71 3.64 -9.98
C MET A 336 -25.38 3.87 -11.34
N VAL A 337 -26.66 4.21 -11.34
CA VAL A 337 -27.43 4.38 -12.58
C VAL A 337 -26.93 5.59 -13.39
N VAL A 338 -26.72 6.73 -12.73
CA VAL A 338 -26.26 7.95 -13.39
C VAL A 338 -24.84 7.74 -13.95
N GLY A 339 -23.95 7.10 -13.20
CA GLY A 339 -22.59 6.82 -13.68
C GLY A 339 -22.58 5.91 -14.91
N ILE A 340 -23.38 4.86 -14.90
CA ILE A 340 -23.55 3.96 -16.05
C ILE A 340 -24.07 4.74 -17.26
N LEU A 341 -25.10 5.58 -17.08
CA LEU A 341 -25.67 6.38 -18.15
C LEU A 341 -24.65 7.37 -18.73
N LEU A 342 -23.97 8.12 -17.88
CA LEU A 342 -22.97 9.11 -18.30
C LEU A 342 -21.78 8.45 -19.00
N ALA A 343 -21.21 7.39 -18.42
CA ALA A 343 -20.09 6.69 -19.02
C ALA A 343 -20.46 6.06 -20.37
N HIS A 344 -21.65 5.45 -20.47
CA HIS A 344 -22.14 4.92 -21.74
C HIS A 344 -22.25 6.02 -22.81
N CYS A 345 -22.86 7.16 -22.47
CA CYS A 345 -22.99 8.29 -23.40
C CYS A 345 -21.62 8.83 -23.85
N ILE A 346 -20.65 8.97 -22.91
CA ILE A 346 -19.30 9.44 -23.23
C ILE A 346 -18.61 8.47 -24.19
N ILE A 347 -18.68 7.17 -23.92
CA ILE A 347 -18.04 6.15 -24.77
C ILE A 347 -18.71 6.10 -26.16
N GLU A 348 -20.05 6.24 -26.24
CA GLU A 348 -20.72 6.29 -27.54
C GLU A 348 -20.32 7.53 -28.35
N ILE A 349 -20.14 8.68 -27.70
CA ILE A 349 -19.61 9.89 -28.38
C ILE A 349 -18.21 9.61 -28.93
N ILE A 350 -17.34 8.98 -28.12
CA ILE A 350 -15.97 8.63 -28.52
C ILE A 350 -15.99 7.65 -29.70
N TYR A 351 -16.86 6.64 -29.68
CA TYR A 351 -16.92 5.58 -30.67
C TYR A 351 -17.56 6.05 -31.98
N GLN A 352 -18.63 6.82 -31.91
CA GLN A 352 -19.42 7.23 -33.10
C GLN A 352 -19.04 8.61 -33.62
N ALA A 353 -18.41 9.45 -32.76
CA ALA A 353 -18.16 10.89 -33.05
C ALA A 353 -19.43 11.66 -33.48
N ASP A 354 -20.61 11.22 -32.99
CA ASP A 354 -21.91 11.76 -33.34
C ASP A 354 -22.84 11.78 -32.11
N PHE A 355 -23.20 12.97 -31.67
CA PHE A 355 -24.10 13.17 -30.51
C PHE A 355 -25.53 12.62 -30.74
N LYS A 356 -25.97 12.45 -31.99
CA LYS A 356 -27.29 11.88 -32.29
C LYS A 356 -27.37 10.36 -31.97
N LYS A 357 -26.23 9.71 -31.79
CA LYS A 357 -26.13 8.26 -31.57
C LYS A 357 -25.89 7.88 -30.12
N LEU A 358 -26.04 8.79 -29.17
CA LEU A 358 -25.84 8.58 -27.74
C LEU A 358 -26.51 7.31 -27.20
N PHE A 359 -27.69 6.97 -27.70
CA PHE A 359 -28.46 5.82 -27.26
C PHE A 359 -28.57 4.71 -28.33
N SER A 360 -27.56 4.58 -29.19
CA SER A 360 -27.59 3.59 -30.29
C SER A 360 -27.62 2.15 -29.82
N HIS A 361 -27.02 1.84 -28.66
CA HIS A 361 -26.93 0.50 -28.10
C HIS A 361 -27.77 0.35 -26.80
N LYS A 362 -29.06 0.68 -26.85
CA LYS A 362 -29.98 0.69 -25.69
C LYS A 362 -30.03 -0.63 -24.94
N ILE A 363 -29.99 -1.77 -25.63
CA ILE A 363 -30.02 -3.10 -25.01
C ILE A 363 -28.78 -3.32 -24.15
N GLN A 364 -27.60 -2.91 -24.63
CA GLN A 364 -26.36 -3.02 -23.85
C GLN A 364 -26.38 -2.07 -22.66
N LEU A 365 -26.88 -0.85 -22.82
CA LEU A 365 -27.07 0.09 -21.73
C LEU A 365 -27.98 -0.48 -20.64
N MET A 366 -29.17 -1.01 -21.04
CA MET A 366 -30.08 -1.65 -20.08
C MET A 366 -29.44 -2.85 -19.39
N GLY A 367 -28.66 -3.65 -20.13
CA GLY A 367 -27.89 -4.74 -19.56
C GLY A 367 -26.86 -4.28 -18.52
N CYS A 368 -26.13 -3.19 -18.80
CA CYS A 368 -25.19 -2.58 -17.85
C CYS A 368 -25.89 -2.03 -16.60
N VAL A 369 -27.04 -1.37 -16.77
CA VAL A 369 -27.82 -0.86 -15.62
C VAL A 369 -28.32 -2.03 -14.77
N ALA A 370 -28.87 -3.07 -15.40
CA ALA A 370 -29.34 -4.28 -14.69
C ALA A 370 -28.18 -4.97 -13.95
N ALA A 371 -27.03 -5.16 -14.61
CA ALA A 371 -25.85 -5.77 -14.01
C ALA A 371 -25.30 -4.92 -12.85
N GLY A 372 -25.20 -3.60 -13.00
CA GLY A 372 -24.75 -2.68 -11.95
C GLY A 372 -25.68 -2.68 -10.75
N VAL A 373 -27.00 -2.64 -10.97
CA VAL A 373 -28.01 -2.73 -9.90
C VAL A 373 -27.93 -4.09 -9.21
N LEU A 374 -27.82 -5.20 -9.94
CA LEU A 374 -27.66 -6.53 -9.37
C LEU A 374 -26.37 -6.64 -8.55
N PHE A 375 -25.25 -6.10 -9.05
CA PHE A 375 -23.99 -6.03 -8.32
C PHE A 375 -24.18 -5.25 -7.01
N PHE A 376 -24.78 -4.06 -7.06
CA PHE A 376 -25.05 -3.25 -5.87
C PHE A 376 -25.92 -4.01 -4.85
N LEU A 377 -27.00 -4.67 -5.33
CA LEU A 377 -27.89 -5.45 -4.47
C LEU A 377 -27.21 -6.70 -3.88
N SER A 378 -26.28 -7.32 -4.60
CA SER A 378 -25.54 -8.49 -4.09
C SER A 378 -24.70 -8.14 -2.85
N PHE A 379 -24.07 -6.97 -2.82
CA PHE A 379 -23.38 -6.46 -1.63
C PHE A 379 -24.37 -6.04 -0.54
N ARG A 380 -25.43 -5.31 -0.93
CA ARG A 380 -26.46 -4.85 0.01
C ARG A 380 -27.11 -5.97 0.80
N TYR A 381 -27.40 -7.08 0.14
CA TYR A 381 -28.08 -8.22 0.76
C TYR A 381 -27.13 -9.34 1.17
N ASP A 382 -25.82 -9.10 1.07
CA ASP A 382 -24.80 -10.11 1.39
C ASP A 382 -25.10 -11.48 0.77
N TRP A 383 -25.25 -11.51 -0.56
CA TRP A 383 -25.46 -12.77 -1.28
C TRP A 383 -24.26 -13.71 -1.19
N TYR A 384 -23.10 -13.15 -0.84
CA TYR A 384 -21.85 -13.88 -0.64
C TYR A 384 -21.78 -14.57 0.73
N GLY A 385 -22.65 -14.19 1.69
CA GLY A 385 -22.63 -14.67 3.06
C GLY A 385 -21.41 -14.20 3.85
N TYR A 386 -20.82 -13.05 3.47
CA TYR A 386 -19.58 -12.55 4.04
C TYR A 386 -19.68 -12.28 5.54
N ASP A 387 -20.73 -11.57 5.97
CA ASP A 387 -20.94 -11.23 7.39
C ASP A 387 -21.32 -12.43 8.27
N ARG A 388 -21.76 -13.51 7.64
CA ARG A 388 -22.14 -14.76 8.34
C ARG A 388 -21.07 -15.84 8.28
N PHE A 389 -19.97 -15.56 7.58
CA PHE A 389 -18.95 -16.56 7.36
C PHE A 389 -18.07 -16.72 8.59
N ILE A 390 -18.12 -17.92 9.17
CA ILE A 390 -17.15 -18.43 10.14
C ILE A 390 -16.56 -19.70 9.52
N PRO A 391 -15.20 -19.84 9.48
CA PRO A 391 -14.60 -21.08 8.96
C PRO A 391 -15.03 -22.29 9.77
N GLU A 392 -15.17 -23.44 9.14
CA GLU A 392 -15.42 -24.71 9.86
C GLU A 392 -14.28 -25.00 10.82
N GLU A 393 -14.57 -25.31 12.08
CA GLU A 393 -13.62 -25.59 13.15
C GLU A 393 -12.51 -26.57 12.71
N GLY A 394 -12.89 -27.67 12.05
CA GLY A 394 -11.96 -28.67 11.52
C GLY A 394 -10.93 -28.15 10.52
N LYS A 395 -11.15 -26.98 9.90
CA LYS A 395 -10.25 -26.32 8.95
C LYS A 395 -9.32 -25.28 9.61
N ILE A 396 -9.62 -24.87 10.85
CA ILE A 396 -8.82 -23.88 11.59
C ILE A 396 -7.63 -24.63 12.25
N ALA A 397 -6.45 -24.04 12.13
CA ALA A 397 -5.24 -24.53 12.83
C ALA A 397 -5.05 -23.79 14.15
N SER A 398 -5.19 -22.47 14.14
CA SER A 398 -5.12 -21.56 15.29
C SER A 398 -5.88 -20.28 14.99
N ALA A 399 -6.12 -19.45 15.99
CA ALA A 399 -6.70 -18.14 15.81
C ALA A 399 -5.91 -17.06 16.57
N GLY A 400 -5.89 -15.83 16.02
CA GLY A 400 -5.54 -14.61 16.71
C GLY A 400 -6.81 -13.84 17.03
N LEU A 401 -6.88 -13.21 18.21
CA LEU A 401 -8.03 -12.45 18.63
C LEU A 401 -7.59 -11.19 19.39
N GLU A 402 -8.04 -10.03 18.93
CA GLU A 402 -7.74 -8.73 19.56
C GLU A 402 -9.04 -8.01 19.84
N LEU A 403 -9.19 -7.53 21.08
CA LEU A 403 -10.34 -6.72 21.50
C LEU A 403 -9.91 -5.25 21.63
N SER A 404 -10.75 -4.33 21.14
CA SER A 404 -10.44 -2.89 21.22
C SER A 404 -10.30 -2.35 22.65
N ILE A 405 -10.82 -3.04 23.65
CA ILE A 405 -10.59 -2.68 25.05
C ILE A 405 -9.14 -2.91 25.49
N ASP A 406 -8.41 -3.76 24.77
CA ASP A 406 -7.01 -4.05 25.04
C ASP A 406 -6.06 -3.00 24.43
N GLU A 407 -6.51 -2.23 23.41
CA GLU A 407 -5.71 -1.19 22.75
C GLU A 407 -5.23 -0.08 23.71
N ASN A 408 -5.98 0.23 24.74
CA ASN A 408 -5.62 1.28 25.71
C ASN A 408 -4.36 0.94 26.53
N PHE A 409 -3.93 -0.31 26.53
CA PHE A 409 -2.79 -0.80 27.28
C PHE A 409 -1.56 -1.09 26.40
N LEU A 410 -1.74 -1.10 25.08
CA LEU A 410 -0.69 -1.46 24.11
C LEU A 410 -0.69 -0.42 22.99
N ASN A 411 0.16 0.58 23.11
CA ASN A 411 0.30 1.51 21.98
C ASN A 411 1.33 0.99 20.99
N TRP A 412 2.19 1.09 20.46
CA TRP A 412 3.07 0.66 19.41
C TRP A 412 4.19 -0.25 19.91
N TYR A 413 4.35 -1.44 19.32
CA TYR A 413 5.53 -2.23 19.48
C TYR A 413 6.60 -1.81 18.47
N ALA A 414 7.77 -1.38 18.97
CA ALA A 414 8.89 -1.01 18.15
C ALA A 414 10.09 -1.89 18.49
N HIS A 415 10.71 -2.51 17.50
CA HIS A 415 11.90 -3.32 17.67
C HIS A 415 12.99 -2.90 16.68
N ALA A 416 14.24 -2.89 17.14
CA ALA A 416 15.37 -2.57 16.30
C ALA A 416 15.91 -3.83 15.62
N VAL A 417 16.08 -3.77 14.32
CA VAL A 417 16.61 -4.85 13.48
C VAL A 417 17.86 -4.36 12.77
N GLU A 418 18.88 -5.19 12.70
CA GLU A 418 20.08 -4.88 11.93
C GLU A 418 19.85 -5.23 10.45
N GLU A 419 19.81 -4.23 9.60
CA GLU A 419 19.72 -4.35 8.15
C GLU A 419 20.96 -3.71 7.50
N ASP A 420 21.70 -4.49 6.72
CA ASP A 420 22.91 -4.05 6.00
C ASP A 420 23.96 -3.37 6.93
N GLY A 421 24.13 -3.85 8.16
CA GLY A 421 25.06 -3.30 9.15
C GLY A 421 24.58 -1.99 9.80
N LYS A 422 23.27 -1.69 9.69
CA LYS A 422 22.62 -0.54 10.33
C LYS A 422 21.40 -0.99 11.12
N TRP A 423 21.23 -0.37 12.27
CA TRP A 423 20.05 -0.58 13.08
C TRP A 423 18.89 0.27 12.55
N VAL A 424 17.76 -0.36 12.29
CA VAL A 424 16.52 0.28 11.83
C VAL A 424 15.40 -0.12 12.79
N VAL A 425 14.56 0.86 13.18
CA VAL A 425 13.38 0.56 14.01
C VAL A 425 12.21 0.22 13.11
N LYS A 426 11.61 -0.93 13.37
CA LYS A 426 10.34 -1.36 12.79
C LYS A 426 9.22 -1.19 13.81
N HIS A 427 8.18 -0.51 13.40
CA HIS A 427 6.96 -0.34 14.19
C HIS A 427 5.95 -1.40 13.75
N THR A 428 5.40 -2.14 14.71
CA THR A 428 4.35 -3.13 14.47
C THR A 428 3.10 -2.67 15.23
N SER A 429 1.96 -2.58 14.56
CA SER A 429 0.69 -2.28 15.23
C SER A 429 0.26 -3.48 16.09
N ASN A 430 -0.60 -3.25 17.10
CA ASN A 430 -1.12 -4.34 17.94
C ASN A 430 -1.85 -5.39 17.11
N ILE A 431 -2.65 -4.93 16.14
CA ILE A 431 -3.38 -5.82 15.23
C ILE A 431 -2.41 -6.69 14.44
N ASP A 432 -1.35 -6.10 13.86
CA ASP A 432 -0.34 -6.85 13.11
C ASP A 432 0.44 -7.81 14.01
N PHE A 433 0.71 -7.39 15.27
CA PHE A 433 1.38 -8.25 16.24
C PHE A 433 0.52 -9.48 16.57
N VAL A 434 -0.74 -9.26 16.98
CA VAL A 434 -1.69 -10.34 17.29
C VAL A 434 -1.92 -11.24 16.07
N GLN A 435 -2.08 -10.65 14.88
CA GLN A 435 -2.29 -11.40 13.65
C GLN A 435 -1.16 -12.37 13.33
N ASN A 436 0.09 -12.00 13.64
CA ASN A 436 1.27 -12.78 13.28
C ASN A 436 1.78 -13.69 14.41
N HIS A 437 1.54 -13.34 15.67
CA HIS A 437 2.15 -14.04 16.82
C HIS A 437 1.13 -14.82 17.66
N MET A 438 -0.14 -14.38 17.74
CA MET A 438 -1.12 -15.09 18.55
C MET A 438 -1.59 -16.38 17.87
N GLN A 439 -1.55 -17.48 18.61
CA GLN A 439 -1.94 -18.81 18.14
C GLN A 439 -2.83 -19.51 19.17
N LEU A 440 -4.04 -19.02 19.33
CA LEU A 440 -5.02 -19.64 20.22
C LEU A 440 -5.44 -21.01 19.69
N THR A 441 -5.51 -21.98 20.58
CA THR A 441 -5.96 -23.35 20.30
C THR A 441 -7.34 -23.65 20.82
N ASP A 442 -7.83 -22.89 21.83
CA ASP A 442 -9.21 -22.97 22.32
C ASP A 442 -10.19 -22.35 21.31
N MET A 443 -10.66 -23.19 20.37
CA MET A 443 -11.58 -22.76 19.34
C MET A 443 -13.00 -22.55 19.86
N ASP A 444 -13.44 -23.24 20.89
CA ASP A 444 -14.79 -23.12 21.44
C ASP A 444 -15.03 -21.69 21.93
N THR A 445 -14.07 -21.13 22.68
CA THR A 445 -14.16 -19.74 23.17
C THR A 445 -14.10 -18.73 22.05
N VAL A 446 -13.19 -18.90 21.08
CA VAL A 446 -13.05 -18.02 19.91
C VAL A 446 -14.33 -18.03 19.07
N LEU A 447 -14.88 -19.21 18.80
CA LEU A 447 -16.12 -19.35 18.00
C LEU A 447 -17.33 -18.77 18.71
N THR A 448 -17.42 -18.89 20.04
CA THR A 448 -18.48 -18.26 20.85
C THR A 448 -18.47 -16.73 20.67
N ILE A 449 -17.32 -16.10 20.71
CA ILE A 449 -17.18 -14.67 20.49
C ILE A 449 -17.56 -14.31 19.03
N ALA A 450 -17.08 -15.09 18.08
CA ALA A 450 -17.40 -14.88 16.65
C ALA A 450 -18.90 -15.02 16.35
N GLU A 451 -19.59 -16.01 16.94
CA GLU A 451 -21.03 -16.19 16.79
C GLU A 451 -21.85 -15.05 17.38
N ALA A 452 -21.42 -14.53 18.53
CA ALA A 452 -21.99 -13.31 19.11
C ALA A 452 -21.81 -12.13 18.13
N GLY A 453 -20.63 -12.01 17.52
CA GLY A 453 -20.33 -11.00 16.52
C GLY A 453 -21.18 -11.10 15.27
N VAL A 454 -21.37 -12.30 14.72
CA VAL A 454 -22.25 -12.56 13.56
C VAL A 454 -23.71 -12.20 13.88
N THR A 455 -24.16 -12.53 15.09
CA THR A 455 -25.51 -12.21 15.55
C THR A 455 -25.70 -10.69 15.63
N GLN A 456 -24.76 -9.98 16.21
CA GLN A 456 -24.76 -8.52 16.29
C GLN A 456 -24.69 -7.87 14.90
N ALA A 457 -23.81 -8.39 14.00
CA ALA A 457 -23.69 -7.91 12.64
C ALA A 457 -25.01 -8.04 11.86
N ALA A 458 -25.76 -9.12 12.06
CA ALA A 458 -27.08 -9.31 11.44
C ALA A 458 -28.10 -8.24 11.90
N GLN A 459 -28.06 -7.86 13.18
CA GLN A 459 -28.91 -6.81 13.73
C GLN A 459 -28.46 -5.43 13.23
N GLU A 460 -27.17 -5.15 13.25
CA GLU A 460 -26.58 -3.91 12.76
C GLU A 460 -26.87 -3.72 11.26
N ARG A 461 -26.74 -4.77 10.44
CA ARG A 461 -27.09 -4.72 9.03
C ARG A 461 -28.54 -4.31 8.82
N LYS A 462 -29.48 -4.87 9.59
CA LYS A 462 -30.89 -4.50 9.53
C LYS A 462 -31.10 -3.02 9.89
N THR A 463 -30.56 -2.58 11.02
CA THR A 463 -30.69 -1.19 11.48
C THR A 463 -30.04 -0.19 10.55
N ARG A 464 -28.80 -0.45 10.11
CA ARG A 464 -28.00 0.44 9.27
C ARG A 464 -28.64 0.69 7.91
N PHE A 465 -29.25 -0.33 7.33
CA PHE A 465 -29.79 -0.23 5.98
C PHE A 465 -31.31 -0.05 5.91
N ASP A 466 -32.04 -0.33 6.99
CA ASP A 466 -33.50 -0.12 7.06
C ASP A 466 -33.85 1.28 7.57
N GLN A 467 -32.94 1.96 8.28
CA GLN A 467 -33.16 3.34 8.71
C GLN A 467 -33.07 4.30 7.51
N PHE A 468 -34.17 4.99 7.26
CA PHE A 468 -34.31 6.00 6.20
C PHE A 468 -33.44 7.26 6.46
N TYR A 469 -33.02 7.46 7.70
CA TYR A 469 -32.15 8.51 8.17
C TYR A 469 -30.84 7.91 8.64
N GLY A 470 -29.85 7.85 7.72
CA GLY A 470 -28.52 7.31 8.04
C GLY A 470 -27.82 8.20 9.07
N ILE A 471 -27.55 7.65 10.23
CA ILE A 471 -26.44 8.12 11.08
C ILE A 471 -25.21 7.41 10.53
N SER A 472 -24.24 8.17 10.00
CA SER A 472 -22.94 7.60 9.72
C SER A 472 -22.29 7.26 11.06
N VAL A 473 -22.30 6.01 11.43
CA VAL A 473 -21.34 5.53 12.42
C VAL A 473 -20.01 5.55 11.68
N ALA A 474 -19.22 6.59 11.91
CA ALA A 474 -17.82 6.55 11.51
C ALA A 474 -17.23 5.30 12.18
N ARG A 475 -16.65 4.41 11.41
CA ARG A 475 -15.72 3.42 11.93
C ARG A 475 -14.49 4.20 12.43
N THR A 476 -14.59 4.69 13.63
CA THR A 476 -13.44 5.07 14.43
C THR A 476 -13.11 3.82 15.24
N SER A 477 -11.95 3.25 15.03
CA SER A 477 -11.32 2.37 15.99
C SER A 477 -11.36 3.10 17.33
N GLY A 478 -12.18 2.61 18.25
CA GLY A 478 -12.36 3.23 19.56
C GLY A 478 -13.79 3.07 20.05
N LEU A 479 -13.94 2.95 21.33
CA LEU A 479 -15.17 2.83 22.08
C LEU A 479 -16.31 3.69 21.50
N VAL A 480 -17.33 3.07 20.91
CA VAL A 480 -18.57 3.74 20.55
C VAL A 480 -19.45 3.80 21.79
N VAL A 481 -19.31 4.85 22.57
CA VAL A 481 -20.29 5.20 23.59
C VAL A 481 -21.52 5.73 22.88
N GLN A 482 -22.61 5.01 22.91
CA GLN A 482 -23.89 5.46 22.40
C GLN A 482 -24.49 6.47 23.41
N GLU A 483 -24.09 7.74 23.28
CA GLU A 483 -24.75 8.81 24.04
C GLU A 483 -26.13 9.14 23.44
N THR A 484 -27.15 8.89 24.20
CA THR A 484 -28.43 9.60 24.05
C THR A 484 -28.22 11.04 24.44
N ALA A 485 -28.30 11.92 23.44
CA ALA A 485 -28.52 13.37 23.51
C ALA A 485 -28.18 14.11 24.84
N ALA A 486 -26.91 14.53 24.92
CA ALA A 486 -26.58 15.80 25.61
C ALA A 486 -25.32 16.36 24.93
N ALA A 487 -25.44 17.53 24.36
CA ALA A 487 -24.40 18.25 23.67
C ALA A 487 -23.21 18.54 24.59
N ASN A 488 -22.06 17.96 24.33
CA ASN A 488 -20.79 18.46 24.83
C ASN A 488 -19.79 18.59 23.68
N ALA A 489 -19.26 19.81 23.57
CA ALA A 489 -18.42 20.27 22.51
C ALA A 489 -17.11 19.46 22.45
N VAL A 490 -16.82 18.86 21.28
CA VAL A 490 -15.51 18.34 20.93
C VAL A 490 -14.66 19.51 20.47
N SER A 491 -13.68 19.91 21.26
CA SER A 491 -12.66 20.88 20.83
C SER A 491 -11.61 20.15 20.00
N VAL A 492 -11.60 20.37 18.70
CA VAL A 492 -10.49 19.96 17.83
C VAL A 492 -9.46 21.09 17.86
N ILE A 493 -8.33 20.86 18.51
CA ILE A 493 -7.15 21.73 18.38
C ILE A 493 -6.29 21.11 17.28
N GLY A 494 -6.38 21.64 16.06
CA GLY A 494 -5.51 21.31 14.94
C GLY A 494 -4.40 22.33 14.82
N GLY A 495 -3.16 21.90 14.97
CA GLY A 495 -1.97 22.60 14.51
C GLY A 495 -1.41 21.91 13.29
N ALA A 496 -0.91 22.70 12.33
CA ALA A 496 -0.59 22.27 10.97
C ALA A 496 0.80 21.63 10.85
N ASP A 497 1.16 20.58 11.61
CA ASP A 497 2.39 19.83 11.37
C ASP A 497 2.36 18.45 12.06
N GLY A 498 2.06 17.40 11.29
CA GLY A 498 2.29 16.00 11.65
C GLY A 498 1.12 15.26 12.30
N PRO A 499 1.14 13.91 12.31
CA PRO A 499 0.06 13.08 12.82
C PRO A 499 -0.01 13.19 14.35
N THR A 500 -1.01 13.92 14.83
CA THR A 500 -1.30 14.05 16.26
C THR A 500 -2.22 12.91 16.69
N SER A 501 -1.77 12.12 17.65
CA SER A 501 -2.61 11.21 18.43
C SER A 501 -3.76 12.02 19.08
N ILE A 502 -4.99 11.60 18.82
CA ILE A 502 -6.18 12.19 19.43
C ILE A 502 -6.33 11.60 20.83
N PHE A 503 -5.97 12.35 21.85
CA PHE A 503 -6.35 12.03 23.21
C PHE A 503 -7.80 12.53 23.42
N VAL A 504 -8.73 11.61 23.59
CA VAL A 504 -10.05 11.93 24.13
C VAL A 504 -9.95 11.83 25.66
N ALA A 505 -9.53 12.89 26.32
CA ALA A 505 -9.66 13.02 27.75
C ALA A 505 -11.12 13.39 28.06
N GLY A 506 -11.98 12.40 28.17
CA GLY A 506 -13.30 12.57 28.76
C GLY A 506 -13.15 12.79 30.25
N LYS A 507 -13.37 14.02 30.73
CA LYS A 507 -13.55 14.28 32.17
C LYS A 507 -14.84 13.59 32.60
N VAL A 508 -14.73 12.44 33.26
CA VAL A 508 -15.86 11.79 33.91
C VAL A 508 -16.32 12.71 35.03
N GLY A 509 -17.47 13.33 34.84
CA GLY A 509 -18.12 14.09 35.89
C GLY A 509 -18.48 13.14 37.03
N SER A 510 -18.10 13.52 38.25
CA SER A 510 -18.49 12.88 39.50
C SER A 510 -20.01 12.88 39.62
N GLY A 511 -20.64 11.76 39.31
CA GLY A 511 -22.09 11.59 39.46
C GLY A 511 -22.52 10.20 39.00
N GLU A 512 -22.53 9.28 39.93
CA GLU A 512 -23.40 8.09 40.02
C GLU A 512 -23.80 7.39 38.71
N SER A 513 -22.95 6.50 38.26
CA SER A 513 -23.20 5.15 37.76
C SER A 513 -21.91 4.67 37.12
N ASP A 514 -21.44 3.50 37.54
CA ASP A 514 -20.32 2.78 36.93
C ASP A 514 -20.50 2.80 35.41
N PRO A 515 -19.54 3.33 34.61
CA PRO A 515 -19.61 3.27 33.14
C PRO A 515 -19.81 1.86 32.59
N LEU A 516 -19.57 0.85 33.43
CA LEU A 516 -19.69 -0.57 33.12
C LEU A 516 -21.10 -1.14 33.32
N GLU A 517 -22.05 -0.39 33.89
CA GLU A 517 -23.49 -0.76 33.90
C GLU A 517 -24.16 -0.51 32.52
N LYS A 518 -23.56 0.29 31.64
CA LYS A 518 -24.03 0.45 30.27
C LYS A 518 -23.36 -0.60 29.38
N ASP A 519 -24.17 -1.35 28.67
CA ASP A 519 -23.70 -2.31 27.66
C ASP A 519 -22.85 -1.62 26.59
N ILE A 520 -21.53 -1.81 26.65
CA ILE A 520 -20.57 -1.17 25.75
C ILE A 520 -20.37 -2.08 24.55
N THR A 521 -20.49 -1.54 23.35
CA THR A 521 -20.12 -2.24 22.11
C THR A 521 -18.63 -2.07 21.85
N ILE A 522 -17.91 -3.18 21.71
CA ILE A 522 -16.48 -3.22 21.42
C ILE A 522 -16.23 -3.85 20.04
N SER A 523 -15.13 -3.48 19.41
CA SER A 523 -14.62 -4.16 18.21
C SER A 523 -13.75 -5.34 18.59
N VAL A 524 -13.94 -6.46 17.92
CA VAL A 524 -13.15 -7.68 18.07
C VAL A 524 -12.62 -8.09 16.71
N ASN A 525 -11.31 -8.07 16.54
CA ASN A 525 -10.63 -8.58 15.37
C ASN A 525 -10.30 -10.06 15.59
N VAL A 526 -10.75 -10.92 14.68
CA VAL A 526 -10.45 -12.36 14.72
C VAL A 526 -9.72 -12.75 13.44
N PHE A 527 -8.57 -13.39 13.60
CA PHE A 527 -7.73 -13.89 12.52
C PHE A 527 -7.69 -15.41 12.57
N TYR A 528 -8.37 -16.08 11.63
CA TYR A 528 -8.38 -17.54 11.53
C TYR A 528 -7.21 -18.00 10.67
N ASN A 529 -6.26 -18.72 11.26
CA ASN A 529 -5.19 -19.40 10.55
C ASN A 529 -5.69 -20.77 10.10
N LEU A 530 -5.84 -20.95 8.81
CA LEU A 530 -6.36 -22.19 8.26
C LEU A 530 -5.27 -23.22 8.02
N LYS A 531 -5.59 -24.53 8.15
CA LYS A 531 -4.66 -25.65 7.90
C LYS A 531 -4.03 -25.67 6.51
N ASN A 532 -4.59 -24.92 5.56
CA ASN A 532 -4.07 -24.79 4.20
C ASN A 532 -3.08 -23.60 4.05
N GLY A 533 -2.69 -22.96 5.16
CA GLY A 533 -1.77 -21.83 5.17
C GLY A 533 -2.43 -20.48 4.81
N LYS A 534 -3.74 -20.44 4.56
CA LYS A 534 -4.46 -19.17 4.35
C LYS A 534 -4.93 -18.60 5.68
N GLN A 535 -4.93 -17.28 5.79
CA GLN A 535 -5.49 -16.56 6.90
C GLN A 535 -6.77 -15.82 6.47
N VAL A 536 -7.78 -15.81 7.35
CA VAL A 536 -9.06 -15.10 7.16
C VAL A 536 -9.30 -14.20 8.34
N GLY A 537 -9.34 -12.87 8.12
CA GLY A 537 -9.65 -11.88 9.14
C GLY A 537 -11.12 -11.46 9.12
N ARG A 538 -11.68 -11.20 10.30
CA ARG A 538 -13.02 -10.62 10.52
C ARG A 538 -12.97 -9.63 11.67
N CYS A 539 -13.71 -8.53 11.53
CA CYS A 539 -13.91 -7.55 12.60
C CYS A 539 -15.37 -7.55 13.01
N TYR A 540 -15.63 -7.90 14.25
CA TYR A 540 -16.98 -7.95 14.81
C TYR A 540 -17.19 -6.80 15.78
N ASN A 541 -18.37 -6.17 15.73
CA ASN A 541 -18.85 -5.34 16.82
C ASN A 541 -19.68 -6.22 17.75
N VAL A 542 -19.33 -6.27 19.04
CA VAL A 542 -20.03 -7.09 20.02
C VAL A 542 -20.32 -6.32 21.28
N SER A 543 -21.47 -6.62 21.92
CA SER A 543 -21.72 -6.15 23.27
C SER A 543 -20.75 -6.85 24.23
N LEU A 544 -19.98 -6.08 25.00
CA LEU A 544 -19.03 -6.61 25.96
C LEU A 544 -19.70 -7.55 26.95
N ASN A 545 -20.90 -7.21 27.42
CA ASN A 545 -21.65 -8.05 28.36
C ASN A 545 -22.02 -9.41 27.75
N SER A 546 -22.27 -9.48 26.44
CA SER A 546 -22.62 -10.75 25.76
C SER A 546 -21.45 -11.72 25.67
N ILE A 547 -20.21 -11.24 25.69
CA ILE A 547 -19.02 -12.07 25.56
C ILE A 547 -18.18 -12.14 26.81
N MET A 548 -18.62 -11.49 27.92
CA MET A 548 -17.82 -11.34 29.14
C MET A 548 -17.27 -12.65 29.67
N SER A 549 -18.09 -13.69 29.76
CA SER A 549 -17.65 -15.01 30.24
C SER A 549 -16.61 -15.66 29.33
N ALA A 550 -16.76 -15.50 28.03
CA ALA A 550 -15.80 -15.98 27.05
C ALA A 550 -14.49 -15.18 27.12
N TYR A 551 -14.60 -13.85 27.30
CA TYR A 551 -13.44 -12.99 27.45
C TYR A 551 -12.67 -13.27 28.77
N ASP A 552 -13.36 -13.49 29.88
CA ASP A 552 -12.73 -13.87 31.14
C ASP A 552 -11.95 -15.19 30.98
N THR A 553 -12.51 -16.18 30.30
CA THR A 553 -11.87 -17.46 30.00
C THR A 553 -10.64 -17.26 29.10
N LEU A 554 -10.78 -16.46 28.06
CA LEU A 554 -9.72 -16.18 27.10
C LEU A 554 -8.56 -15.44 27.78
N TYR A 555 -8.86 -14.38 28.53
CA TYR A 555 -7.86 -13.56 29.23
C TYR A 555 -7.15 -14.32 30.36
N ALA A 556 -7.78 -15.34 30.94
CA ALA A 556 -7.14 -16.23 31.89
C ALA A 556 -6.13 -17.19 31.23
N SER A 557 -6.19 -17.36 29.91
CA SER A 557 -5.28 -18.26 29.21
C SER A 557 -3.89 -17.64 29.00
N GLU A 558 -2.87 -18.44 29.19
CA GLU A 558 -1.48 -18.04 28.94
C GLU A 558 -1.21 -17.77 27.45
N GLU A 559 -1.86 -18.55 26.55
CA GLU A 559 -1.75 -18.40 25.10
C GLU A 559 -2.22 -17.00 24.64
N TYR A 560 -3.36 -16.55 25.18
CA TYR A 560 -3.87 -15.22 24.85
C TYR A 560 -2.94 -14.11 25.30
N LYS A 561 -2.49 -14.14 26.54
CA LYS A 561 -1.60 -13.13 27.11
C LYS A 561 -0.26 -13.08 26.38
N LYS A 562 0.32 -14.23 26.06
CA LYS A 562 1.57 -14.30 25.29
C LYS A 562 1.40 -13.79 23.86
N GLY A 563 0.26 -14.02 23.23
CA GLY A 563 -0.04 -13.50 21.90
C GLY A 563 -0.43 -12.03 21.88
N LEU A 564 -0.92 -11.48 23.01
CA LEU A 564 -1.35 -10.08 23.12
C LEU A 564 -0.19 -9.16 23.49
N TYR A 565 0.69 -9.59 24.40
CA TYR A 565 1.75 -8.76 24.97
C TYR A 565 3.12 -9.08 24.37
N PRO A 566 3.73 -8.15 23.59
CA PRO A 566 5.04 -8.35 22.98
C PRO A 566 6.17 -8.63 23.96
N VAL A 567 5.98 -8.31 25.24
CA VAL A 567 6.94 -8.56 26.32
C VAL A 567 7.24 -10.04 26.53
N PHE A 568 6.43 -10.95 25.98
CA PHE A 568 6.66 -12.39 26.03
C PHE A 568 7.40 -12.93 24.81
N GLU A 569 7.79 -12.11 23.84
CA GLU A 569 8.61 -12.58 22.72
C GLU A 569 9.97 -13.09 23.18
N GLU A 570 10.35 -14.27 22.68
CA GLU A 570 11.61 -14.94 23.03
C GLU A 570 12.86 -14.17 22.59
N ASN A 571 12.71 -13.21 21.66
CA ASN A 571 13.78 -12.38 21.11
C ASN A 571 13.99 -11.07 21.87
N THR A 572 13.48 -10.92 23.08
CA THR A 572 13.94 -9.87 23.98
C THR A 572 15.39 -10.19 24.33
N GLY A 573 16.32 -9.71 23.50
CA GLY A 573 17.75 -9.82 23.73
C GLY A 573 18.10 -9.29 25.13
N GLU A 574 19.31 -9.56 25.62
CA GLU A 574 19.75 -9.03 26.92
C GLU A 574 19.33 -7.55 27.04
N LEU A 575 18.56 -7.26 28.08
CA LEU A 575 18.07 -5.91 28.32
C LEU A 575 19.22 -4.98 28.71
N SER A 576 19.30 -3.83 28.05
CA SER A 576 20.26 -2.80 28.36
C SER A 576 19.78 -1.82 29.41
N LYS A 577 18.45 -1.62 29.51
CA LYS A 577 17.89 -0.59 30.38
C LYS A 577 16.40 -0.83 30.63
N VAL A 578 15.95 -0.48 31.84
CA VAL A 578 14.52 -0.31 32.15
C VAL A 578 14.28 1.10 32.68
N VAL A 579 13.17 1.70 32.27
CA VAL A 579 12.74 3.04 32.70
C VAL A 579 11.29 2.97 33.16
N TYR A 580 11.00 3.48 34.36
CA TYR A 580 9.65 3.70 34.84
C TYR A 580 9.28 5.17 34.73
N LYS A 581 8.15 5.46 34.11
CA LYS A 581 7.61 6.82 33.93
C LYS A 581 6.22 6.93 34.54
N GLU A 582 5.94 8.04 35.22
CA GLU A 582 4.64 8.40 35.76
C GLU A 582 4.34 9.84 35.36
N ALA A 583 3.14 10.08 34.82
CA ALA A 583 2.72 11.41 34.33
C ALA A 583 3.75 12.11 33.40
N GLY A 584 4.47 11.33 32.59
CA GLY A 584 5.49 11.83 31.66
C GLY A 584 6.89 12.08 32.29
N SER A 585 7.04 11.92 33.60
CA SER A 585 8.30 12.08 34.33
C SER A 585 8.96 10.73 34.60
N ILE A 586 10.27 10.65 34.52
CA ILE A 586 11.03 9.44 34.88
C ILE A 586 11.16 9.39 36.41
N TRP A 587 10.64 8.31 37.00
CA TRP A 587 10.71 8.08 38.45
C TRP A 587 11.85 7.11 38.81
N TYR A 588 12.13 6.14 37.95
CA TYR A 588 13.19 5.17 38.16
C TYR A 588 13.80 4.74 36.85
N GLN A 589 15.10 4.53 36.82
CA GLN A 589 15.80 3.90 35.70
C GLN A 589 17.01 3.12 36.18
N THR A 590 17.33 2.04 35.49
CA THR A 590 18.55 1.26 35.73
C THR A 590 19.13 0.78 34.41
N GLN A 591 20.47 0.68 34.37
CA GLN A 591 21.25 0.09 33.28
C GLN A 591 21.85 -1.24 33.67
N ASP A 592 21.55 -1.73 34.88
CA ASP A 592 21.94 -3.05 35.31
C ASP A 592 21.04 -4.08 34.63
N SER A 593 21.62 -4.83 33.70
CA SER A 593 20.90 -5.83 32.90
C SER A 593 20.24 -6.89 33.79
N ALA A 594 20.90 -7.29 34.88
CA ALA A 594 20.33 -8.27 35.79
C ALA A 594 19.08 -7.76 36.52
N VAL A 595 19.08 -6.47 36.92
CA VAL A 595 17.92 -5.82 37.53
C VAL A 595 16.83 -5.63 36.52
N ALA A 596 17.17 -5.21 35.25
CA ALA A 596 16.21 -5.04 34.19
C ALA A 596 15.48 -6.36 33.83
N GLU A 597 16.22 -7.46 33.78
CA GLU A 597 15.67 -8.81 33.57
C GLU A 597 14.79 -9.28 34.75
N GLU A 598 15.18 -8.95 35.98
CA GLU A 598 14.37 -9.28 37.16
C GLU A 598 13.03 -8.53 37.13
N VAL A 599 13.06 -7.24 36.81
CA VAL A 599 11.84 -6.41 36.62
C VAL A 599 10.98 -6.95 35.48
N LEU A 600 11.59 -7.37 34.36
CA LEU A 600 10.86 -7.97 33.24
C LEU A 600 10.16 -9.26 33.65
N LYS A 601 10.87 -10.17 34.33
CA LYS A 601 10.30 -11.45 34.81
C LYS A 601 9.17 -11.24 35.83
N ALA A 602 9.35 -10.28 36.75
CA ALA A 602 8.31 -9.94 37.71
C ALA A 602 7.06 -9.41 36.96
N TYR A 603 7.25 -8.53 36.01
CA TYR A 603 6.16 -7.99 35.20
C TYR A 603 5.45 -9.05 34.35
N GLN A 604 6.18 -9.93 33.70
CA GLN A 604 5.62 -11.08 32.97
C GLN A 604 4.78 -11.98 33.92
N ALA A 605 5.27 -12.24 35.14
CA ALA A 605 4.54 -13.01 36.13
C ALA A 605 3.24 -12.32 36.59
N ASP A 606 3.28 -11.00 36.79
CA ASP A 606 2.10 -10.22 37.17
C ASP A 606 1.05 -10.23 36.01
N LEU A 607 1.48 -10.04 34.77
CA LEU A 607 0.59 -10.14 33.61
C LEU A 607 -0.09 -11.51 33.51
N LEU A 608 0.63 -12.61 33.79
CA LEU A 608 0.04 -13.95 33.73
C LEU A 608 -1.01 -14.17 34.82
N THR A 609 -0.88 -13.53 35.98
CA THR A 609 -1.84 -13.66 37.10
C THR A 609 -3.00 -12.66 37.03
N GLN A 610 -2.84 -11.55 36.31
CA GLN A 610 -3.84 -10.49 36.19
C GLN A 610 -5.16 -11.03 35.61
N THR A 611 -6.28 -10.62 36.21
CA THR A 611 -7.64 -10.95 35.73
C THR A 611 -8.27 -9.77 35.02
N VAL A 612 -9.36 -10.03 34.29
CA VAL A 612 -10.17 -8.95 33.67
C VAL A 612 -10.75 -8.00 34.75
N ALA A 613 -11.06 -8.53 35.93
CA ALA A 613 -11.56 -7.73 37.04
C ALA A 613 -10.50 -6.75 37.55
N ASP A 614 -9.24 -7.17 37.65
CA ASP A 614 -8.13 -6.32 38.06
C ASP A 614 -7.93 -5.15 37.09
N ARG A 615 -7.98 -5.42 35.77
CA ARG A 615 -7.88 -4.38 34.71
C ARG A 615 -9.02 -3.36 34.74
N ARG A 616 -10.18 -3.73 35.27
CA ARG A 616 -11.35 -2.85 35.34
C ARG A 616 -11.33 -1.91 36.53
N GLN A 617 -10.68 -2.33 37.61
CA GLN A 617 -10.69 -1.59 38.87
C GLN A 617 -9.53 -0.60 39.00
N GLU A 618 -8.50 -0.72 38.17
CA GLU A 618 -7.26 0.03 38.35
C GLU A 618 -6.93 0.84 37.08
N ASP A 619 -6.89 2.17 37.24
CA ASP A 619 -6.32 3.04 36.22
C ASP A 619 -4.79 2.87 36.14
N PRO A 620 -4.19 2.86 34.95
CA PRO A 620 -2.73 2.78 34.80
C PRO A 620 -2.04 3.97 35.46
N VAL A 621 -1.18 3.70 36.44
CA VAL A 621 -0.47 4.74 37.19
C VAL A 621 0.80 5.22 36.48
N GLY A 622 1.41 4.36 35.68
CA GLY A 622 2.66 4.67 34.98
C GLY A 622 2.98 3.73 33.83
N SER A 623 4.14 3.91 33.25
CA SER A 623 4.65 3.10 32.13
C SER A 623 6.04 2.59 32.43
N LEU A 624 6.29 1.30 32.11
CA LEU A 624 7.63 0.69 32.04
C LEU A 624 8.09 0.67 30.60
N VAL A 625 9.34 1.09 30.37
CA VAL A 625 9.98 1.02 29.06
C VAL A 625 11.16 0.08 29.19
N PHE A 626 11.14 -1.02 28.45
CA PHE A 626 12.26 -1.95 28.35
C PHE A 626 13.04 -1.65 27.07
N ILE A 627 14.34 -1.50 27.19
CA ILE A 627 15.27 -1.24 26.08
C ILE A 627 16.23 -2.42 25.99
N ASP A 628 16.13 -3.17 24.92
CA ASP A 628 17.05 -4.28 24.63
C ASP A 628 18.37 -3.77 24.04
N ASN A 629 19.33 -4.66 23.87
CA ASN A 629 20.64 -4.34 23.30
C ASN A 629 20.53 -3.84 21.85
N ASN A 630 19.55 -4.29 21.09
CA ASN A 630 19.35 -3.90 19.70
C ASN A 630 18.84 -2.46 19.62
N MET A 631 17.84 -2.14 20.43
CA MET A 631 17.32 -0.76 20.54
C MET A 631 18.38 0.18 21.11
N ALA A 632 19.18 -0.28 22.08
CA ALA A 632 20.29 0.49 22.61
C ALA A 632 21.34 0.78 21.52
N ALA A 633 21.69 -0.19 20.68
CA ALA A 633 22.59 -0.01 19.56
C ALA A 633 22.03 0.97 18.52
N PHE A 634 20.72 0.90 18.23
CA PHE A 634 20.04 1.88 17.38
C PHE A 634 20.12 3.30 17.97
N LEU A 635 19.76 3.47 19.25
CA LEU A 635 19.81 4.78 19.92
C LEU A 635 21.22 5.35 19.98
N GLN A 636 22.24 4.50 20.18
CA GLN A 636 23.65 4.88 20.10
C GLN A 636 24.04 5.34 18.68
N GLN A 637 23.62 4.59 17.67
CA GLN A 637 23.89 4.91 16.28
C GLN A 637 23.24 6.24 15.87
N GLN A 638 22.06 6.56 16.40
CA GLN A 638 21.34 7.82 16.12
C GLN A 638 21.82 8.99 16.99
N GLY A 639 22.67 8.75 18.00
CA GLY A 639 23.15 9.79 18.92
C GLY A 639 22.19 10.15 20.05
N TYR A 640 21.02 9.48 20.14
CA TYR A 640 20.00 9.75 21.17
C TYR A 640 20.29 9.03 22.51
N TRP A 641 21.24 8.12 22.54
CA TRP A 641 21.53 7.32 23.74
C TRP A 641 21.88 8.21 24.95
N LYS A 642 22.61 9.28 24.72
CA LYS A 642 23.03 10.21 25.77
C LYS A 642 21.83 10.93 26.41
N GLU A 643 20.88 11.37 25.60
CA GLU A 643 19.65 12.02 26.08
C GLU A 643 18.77 11.06 26.89
N VAL A 644 18.67 9.81 26.44
CA VAL A 644 17.94 8.76 27.16
C VAL A 644 18.63 8.37 28.48
N MET A 645 19.94 8.52 28.57
CA MET A 645 20.75 8.14 29.74
C MET A 645 20.90 9.23 30.81
N GLU A 646 20.85 10.50 30.43
CA GLU A 646 21.14 11.64 31.31
C GLU A 646 19.88 12.32 31.87
N MET A 647 18.67 11.76 31.64
CA MET A 647 17.44 12.33 32.21
C MET A 647 17.43 12.26 33.75
N PRO A 648 17.10 13.36 34.46
CA PRO A 648 17.15 13.38 35.91
C PRO A 648 16.11 12.43 36.55
N VAL A 649 16.50 11.73 37.59
CA VAL A 649 15.69 10.79 38.35
C VAL A 649 15.13 11.47 39.59
N ASN A 650 13.81 11.56 39.72
CA ASN A 650 13.17 11.92 40.99
C ASN A 650 12.75 10.64 41.72
N VAL A 651 13.36 10.34 42.84
CA VAL A 651 13.06 9.17 43.66
C VAL A 651 12.12 9.57 44.78
N MET A 652 10.91 9.01 44.81
CA MET A 652 10.12 8.91 46.03
C MET A 652 9.65 7.46 46.24
N ALA A 653 9.87 6.97 47.45
CA ALA A 653 9.51 5.63 47.85
C ALA A 653 8.04 5.57 48.31
N GLY A 654 7.28 4.67 47.74
CA GLY A 654 5.92 4.34 48.18
C GLY A 654 5.38 3.19 47.31
N GLY A 655 4.98 2.08 47.97
CA GLY A 655 4.53 0.90 47.23
C GLY A 655 3.30 1.17 46.37
N VAL A 656 3.37 0.77 45.12
CA VAL A 656 2.32 0.98 44.13
C VAL A 656 2.22 -0.27 43.26
N ILE A 657 0.98 -0.69 43.03
CA ILE A 657 0.63 -1.71 42.04
C ILE A 657 0.80 -1.06 40.64
N MET A 658 1.61 -1.69 39.78
CA MET A 658 1.96 -1.14 38.47
C MET A 658 1.09 -1.73 37.38
N THR A 659 0.39 -0.87 36.63
CA THR A 659 -0.05 -1.20 35.27
C THR A 659 0.88 -0.53 34.27
N VAL A 660 1.39 -1.31 33.31
CA VAL A 660 2.57 -0.95 32.51
C VAL A 660 2.21 -0.79 31.05
N ILE A 661 2.68 0.30 30.46
CA ILE A 661 2.70 0.50 29.00
C ILE A 661 4.13 0.25 28.53
N ILE A 662 4.31 -0.72 27.64
CA ILE A 662 5.60 -0.91 26.96
C ILE A 662 5.64 0.09 25.81
N LEU A 663 6.43 1.15 25.99
CA LEU A 663 6.93 1.97 24.90
C LEU A 663 8.36 1.52 24.65
N MET A 664 8.58 0.66 23.66
CA MET A 664 9.89 0.57 23.02
C MET A 664 9.92 1.74 22.04
N ILE A 665 10.64 2.81 22.40
CA ILE A 665 10.90 3.95 21.50
C ILE A 665 12.06 3.58 20.61
#